data_a955b2c3fdbf2c0e58bb867f2a4255d9
#
_entry.id   a955b2c3fdbf2c0e58bb867f2a4255d9
#
_cell.length_a   1.000
_cell.length_b   1.000
_cell.length_c   1.000
_cell.angle_alpha   90.00
_cell.angle_beta   90.00
_cell.angle_gamma   90.00
#
_symmetry.space_group_name_H-M   'P 1'
#
loop_
_entity.id
_entity.type
_entity.pdbx_description
1 polymer ?
#
loop_
_entity_poly.entity_id
_entity_poly.type
_entity_poly.pdbx_seq_one_letter_code
_entity_poly.pdbx_strand_id
1 'polypeptide(L)'
;KQFFQTGNNLTNAVALSGGSEIAQTYFSYTNTDARGVEPENKLQRNNFDFHEVAKFLDNKLTVDGNVNYITQKLNNSPAIGFYSNPLTGLYFFPRGMNIAPYKNYQVPAAVGGNGAPTQNWPFIEDVQQNPWWIINRNTNEDDRNRIIVNVAVKYDFVPWFSLQVRGNVDRTDDDGDQKYWAGTLAPLAAPNGNGSWNGFQQTLQQEYGDILGNFVIPVSTNLKIDGVVGGSITDNVTSGINFGPGAGSGYGLFFPNLFTIQNIEVAPAVALGGTSGSYGSNVRTDQPYHNQVQSVFGNANVSWKDMIYLTLSARNDWSSNLAFTPDDHYFYPSVGLNFILTKMLSLPQVISFAKIRGSYSQVGNTASQYQTNPVNTASGSATVLNGTAPSSLKPEQTKASEAGFDARFFNDNLTASFTWYKTNTYDQDISIVPLSASGYSSGNVNAGNIQNRGIELTVGYNLINHGPLTWNTTVNYSKNVNKVIDIDSKDGINLVDLTPGNNNYDTYVSKGGQYGDLYVQTLEKDAQGRLVLTPDGNGNYFPVQGNGELNGYSDVGNPAPKFQLGWNNSFTYKNFNLNFLLDGKFGGQVISVMQGMLDYYGVSKVSGQARDKGYVSIFGEDQTTGKTVTEIDPKNWYTFIGGRNATLGQYVYSATVVRLREAALGYNWVVKGSAVKSVRLSLTGRNLIYFYRKAPFDPELTSSTSNSLGGVDVFNQPVARNFGVKLNLLF
;
A
#
# COMPACT_ATOMS: atom_id res chain seq x y z
N LYS A 1 22.97 -9.20 -13.56
CA LYS A 1 22.57 -9.30 -14.99
C LYS A 1 22.28 -10.72 -15.43
N GLN A 2 22.89 -11.75 -14.83
CA GLN A 2 22.71 -13.16 -15.25
C GLN A 2 21.41 -13.78 -14.71
N PHE A 3 20.82 -13.22 -13.66
CA PHE A 3 19.57 -13.67 -13.04
C PHE A 3 18.34 -12.99 -13.66
N PHE A 4 18.34 -11.65 -13.68
CA PHE A 4 17.19 -10.88 -14.16
C PHE A 4 16.99 -11.01 -15.67
N GLN A 5 15.72 -10.99 -16.08
CA GLN A 5 15.27 -10.88 -17.46
C GLN A 5 14.71 -9.50 -17.79
N THR A 6 14.47 -9.23 -19.07
CA THR A 6 13.67 -8.08 -19.47
C THR A 6 12.21 -8.42 -19.26
N GLY A 7 11.56 -7.68 -18.33
CA GLY A 7 10.12 -7.77 -18.14
C GLY A 7 9.37 -7.19 -19.35
N ASN A 8 8.19 -7.70 -19.63
CA ASN A 8 7.29 -7.16 -20.64
C ASN A 8 5.85 -7.14 -20.15
N ASN A 9 5.06 -6.23 -20.69
CA ASN A 9 3.63 -6.16 -20.46
C ASN A 9 2.94 -5.87 -21.79
N LEU A 10 2.14 -6.83 -22.27
CA LEU A 10 1.33 -6.69 -23.47
C LEU A 10 -0.14 -6.57 -23.06
N THR A 11 -0.75 -5.44 -23.41
CA THR A 11 -2.17 -5.20 -23.18
C THR A 11 -2.87 -4.99 -24.52
N ASN A 12 -3.89 -5.80 -24.81
CA ASN A 12 -4.76 -5.67 -25.95
C ASN A 12 -6.16 -5.31 -25.47
N ALA A 13 -6.77 -4.28 -26.06
CA ALA A 13 -8.11 -3.86 -25.69
C ALA A 13 -8.94 -3.55 -26.94
N VAL A 14 -10.19 -3.99 -26.92
CA VAL A 14 -11.22 -3.65 -27.90
C VAL A 14 -12.42 -3.11 -27.15
N ALA A 15 -12.96 -1.97 -27.62
CA ALA A 15 -14.19 -1.41 -27.09
C ALA A 15 -15.13 -1.09 -28.23
N LEU A 16 -16.40 -1.42 -28.05
CA LEU A 16 -17.48 -1.18 -28.98
C LEU A 16 -18.59 -0.40 -28.27
N SER A 17 -19.07 0.64 -28.90
CA SER A 17 -20.23 1.38 -28.39
C SER A 17 -21.19 1.69 -29.54
N GLY A 18 -22.45 1.59 -29.25
CA GLY A 18 -23.50 1.89 -30.22
C GLY A 18 -24.83 2.13 -29.52
N GLY A 19 -25.80 2.62 -30.27
CA GLY A 19 -27.13 2.82 -29.73
C GLY A 19 -27.85 4.01 -30.30
N SER A 20 -28.95 4.35 -29.65
CA SER A 20 -29.85 5.46 -29.96
C SER A 20 -30.03 6.33 -28.71
N GLU A 21 -30.92 7.33 -28.77
CA GLU A 21 -31.30 8.14 -27.60
C GLU A 21 -32.01 7.33 -26.50
N ILE A 22 -32.63 6.19 -26.87
CA ILE A 22 -33.41 5.35 -25.96
C ILE A 22 -32.68 4.08 -25.51
N ALA A 23 -31.62 3.68 -26.21
CA ALA A 23 -30.84 2.50 -25.82
C ALA A 23 -29.38 2.71 -26.21
N GLN A 24 -28.47 2.52 -25.28
CA GLN A 24 -27.02 2.68 -25.44
C GLN A 24 -26.30 1.47 -24.89
N THR A 25 -25.54 0.82 -25.76
CA THR A 25 -24.78 -0.37 -25.45
C THR A 25 -23.28 -0.08 -25.52
N TYR A 26 -22.54 -0.54 -24.53
CA TYR A 26 -21.08 -0.56 -24.51
C TYR A 26 -20.59 -1.95 -24.18
N PHE A 27 -19.59 -2.41 -24.90
CA PHE A 27 -18.88 -3.64 -24.62
C PHE A 27 -17.39 -3.39 -24.73
N SER A 28 -16.60 -3.92 -23.78
CA SER A 28 -15.16 -3.96 -23.93
C SER A 28 -14.57 -5.28 -23.47
N TYR A 29 -13.45 -5.64 -24.10
CA TYR A 29 -12.60 -6.74 -23.69
C TYR A 29 -11.16 -6.26 -23.61
N THR A 30 -10.51 -6.54 -22.49
CA THR A 30 -9.09 -6.24 -22.27
C THR A 30 -8.37 -7.50 -21.82
N ASN A 31 -7.30 -7.84 -22.52
CA ASN A 31 -6.37 -8.90 -22.14
C ASN A 31 -5.02 -8.27 -21.77
N THR A 32 -4.44 -8.70 -20.66
CA THR A 32 -3.09 -8.33 -20.23
C THR A 32 -2.27 -9.58 -19.96
N ASP A 33 -1.10 -9.68 -20.60
CA ASP A 33 -0.07 -10.67 -20.34
C ASP A 33 1.21 -9.92 -19.93
N ALA A 34 1.66 -10.13 -18.69
CA ALA A 34 2.81 -9.46 -18.15
C ALA A 34 3.80 -10.47 -17.55
N ARG A 35 5.09 -10.20 -17.75
CA ARG A 35 6.20 -10.93 -17.16
C ARG A 35 7.10 -9.95 -16.42
N GLY A 36 7.42 -10.28 -15.18
CA GLY A 36 8.28 -9.47 -14.34
C GLY A 36 9.76 -9.53 -14.76
N VAL A 37 10.56 -8.71 -14.09
CA VAL A 37 12.03 -8.73 -14.26
C VAL A 37 12.66 -9.95 -13.56
N GLU A 38 12.03 -10.52 -12.57
CA GLU A 38 12.36 -11.83 -12.02
C GLU A 38 11.80 -12.92 -12.94
N PRO A 39 12.60 -13.95 -13.29
CA PRO A 39 12.07 -15.06 -14.07
C PRO A 39 10.93 -15.76 -13.34
N GLU A 40 10.05 -16.41 -14.10
CA GLU A 40 8.85 -17.14 -13.63
C GLU A 40 7.76 -16.26 -12.98
N ASN A 41 7.98 -14.96 -12.78
CA ASN A 41 6.91 -14.04 -12.39
C ASN A 41 6.03 -13.70 -13.59
N LYS A 42 4.73 -14.03 -13.53
CA LYS A 42 3.76 -13.86 -14.64
C LYS A 42 2.42 -13.40 -14.10
N LEU A 43 1.79 -12.48 -14.83
CA LEU A 43 0.41 -12.07 -14.62
C LEU A 43 -0.37 -12.20 -15.94
N GLN A 44 -1.48 -12.92 -15.91
CA GLN A 44 -2.45 -12.96 -16.99
C GLN A 44 -3.79 -12.45 -16.47
N ARG A 45 -4.42 -11.52 -17.18
CA ARG A 45 -5.70 -10.96 -16.77
C ARG A 45 -6.58 -10.75 -18.00
N ASN A 46 -7.84 -11.17 -17.90
CA ASN A 46 -8.88 -10.83 -18.84
C ASN A 46 -9.96 -10.03 -18.12
N ASN A 47 -10.49 -9.04 -18.78
CA ASN A 47 -11.58 -8.22 -18.28
C ASN A 47 -12.61 -8.04 -19.39
N PHE A 48 -13.85 -8.46 -19.13
CA PHE A 48 -15.02 -8.27 -19.96
C PHE A 48 -15.92 -7.26 -19.26
N ASP A 49 -16.35 -6.25 -19.99
CA ASP A 49 -17.29 -5.24 -19.47
C ASP A 49 -18.44 -5.09 -20.45
N PHE A 50 -19.65 -5.19 -19.95
CA PHE A 50 -20.89 -4.96 -20.71
C PHE A 50 -21.75 -3.98 -19.94
N HIS A 51 -22.17 -2.91 -20.60
CA HIS A 51 -23.00 -1.87 -20.03
C HIS A 51 -24.14 -1.52 -20.99
N GLU A 52 -25.35 -1.51 -20.48
CA GLU A 52 -26.55 -1.15 -21.22
C GLU A 52 -27.36 -0.13 -20.45
N VAL A 53 -27.75 0.93 -21.13
CA VAL A 53 -28.70 1.92 -20.62
C VAL A 53 -29.91 1.95 -21.54
N ALA A 54 -31.09 1.71 -20.99
CA ALA A 54 -32.34 1.73 -21.76
C ALA A 54 -33.38 2.66 -21.10
N LYS A 55 -34.09 3.43 -21.94
CA LYS A 55 -35.12 4.36 -21.53
C LYS A 55 -36.46 3.93 -22.06
N PHE A 56 -37.50 3.98 -21.22
CA PHE A 56 -38.86 3.56 -21.48
C PHE A 56 -39.86 4.65 -21.06
N LEU A 57 -41.11 4.50 -21.44
CA LEU A 57 -42.20 5.37 -20.98
C LEU A 57 -41.95 6.85 -21.26
N ASP A 58 -41.61 7.19 -22.50
CA ASP A 58 -41.24 8.56 -22.91
C ASP A 58 -40.08 9.14 -22.09
N ASN A 59 -39.06 8.33 -21.88
CA ASN A 59 -37.83 8.65 -21.11
C ASN A 59 -38.06 8.81 -19.59
N LYS A 60 -39.24 8.51 -19.07
CA LYS A 60 -39.50 8.57 -17.62
C LYS A 60 -38.86 7.43 -16.83
N LEU A 61 -38.69 6.26 -17.43
CA LEU A 61 -38.07 5.11 -16.81
C LEU A 61 -36.74 4.86 -17.47
N THR A 62 -35.65 4.92 -16.67
CA THR A 62 -34.31 4.54 -17.09
C THR A 62 -33.88 3.29 -16.37
N VAL A 63 -33.44 2.28 -17.11
CA VAL A 63 -32.78 1.08 -16.60
C VAL A 63 -31.33 1.12 -17.06
N ASP A 64 -30.42 0.98 -16.09
CA ASP A 64 -28.98 1.00 -16.30
C ASP A 64 -28.41 -0.30 -15.71
N GLY A 65 -27.74 -1.09 -16.53
CA GLY A 65 -27.16 -2.37 -16.14
C GLY A 65 -25.73 -2.51 -16.59
N ASN A 66 -24.85 -2.90 -15.68
CA ASN A 66 -23.43 -3.16 -15.98
C ASN A 66 -23.02 -4.51 -15.42
N VAL A 67 -22.30 -5.29 -16.21
CA VAL A 67 -21.67 -6.56 -15.80
C VAL A 67 -20.20 -6.49 -16.15
N ASN A 68 -19.34 -6.65 -15.15
CA ASN A 68 -17.90 -6.73 -15.32
C ASN A 68 -17.42 -8.11 -14.83
N TYR A 69 -16.73 -8.85 -15.70
CA TYR A 69 -16.16 -10.16 -15.37
C TYR A 69 -14.67 -10.17 -15.58
N ILE A 70 -13.94 -10.56 -14.54
CA ILE A 70 -12.48 -10.52 -14.49
C ILE A 70 -11.97 -11.92 -14.15
N THR A 71 -11.02 -12.41 -14.95
CA THR A 71 -10.19 -13.56 -14.60
C THR A 71 -8.74 -13.10 -14.47
N GLN A 72 -8.05 -13.54 -13.44
CA GLN A 72 -6.65 -13.21 -13.20
C GLN A 72 -5.90 -14.44 -12.71
N LYS A 73 -4.72 -14.68 -13.27
CA LYS A 73 -3.75 -15.65 -12.79
C LYS A 73 -2.43 -14.97 -12.54
N LEU A 74 -1.92 -15.09 -11.32
CA LEU A 74 -0.64 -14.54 -10.89
C LEU A 74 0.26 -15.67 -10.41
N ASN A 75 1.44 -15.78 -11.01
CA ASN A 75 2.43 -16.77 -10.65
C ASN A 75 3.67 -16.07 -10.10
N ASN A 76 4.21 -16.59 -9.00
CA ASN A 76 5.46 -16.17 -8.39
C ASN A 76 5.51 -14.64 -8.15
N SER A 77 4.55 -14.13 -7.40
CA SER A 77 4.59 -12.75 -6.93
C SER A 77 5.92 -12.48 -6.22
N PRO A 78 6.63 -11.38 -6.54
CA PRO A 78 7.92 -11.12 -5.94
C PRO A 78 7.84 -11.04 -4.42
N ALA A 79 8.67 -11.82 -3.76
CA ALA A 79 8.78 -11.80 -2.31
C ALA A 79 9.59 -10.58 -1.82
N ILE A 80 9.26 -10.09 -0.64
CA ILE A 80 10.02 -9.12 0.13
C ILE A 80 10.55 -9.77 1.40
N GLY A 81 11.55 -9.18 2.05
CA GLY A 81 12.15 -9.75 3.25
C GLY A 81 13.26 -10.74 2.94
N PHE A 82 13.63 -11.51 3.95
CA PHE A 82 14.80 -12.40 3.89
C PHE A 82 14.50 -13.77 3.29
N TYR A 83 13.34 -14.36 3.63
CA TYR A 83 12.97 -15.72 3.28
C TYR A 83 12.22 -15.77 1.95
N SER A 84 12.38 -16.86 1.24
CA SER A 84 11.75 -17.06 -0.10
C SER A 84 12.03 -15.95 -1.11
N ASN A 85 12.99 -15.08 -0.85
CA ASN A 85 13.35 -13.97 -1.71
C ASN A 85 14.62 -14.31 -2.50
N PRO A 86 14.55 -14.41 -3.84
CA PRO A 86 15.73 -14.74 -4.64
C PRO A 86 16.83 -13.67 -4.56
N LEU A 87 16.49 -12.45 -4.16
CA LEU A 87 17.45 -11.35 -4.04
C LEU A 87 18.43 -11.55 -2.90
N THR A 88 18.05 -12.26 -1.83
CA THR A 88 18.94 -12.52 -0.69
C THR A 88 20.18 -13.34 -1.13
N GLY A 89 19.96 -14.51 -1.69
CA GLY A 89 21.07 -15.33 -2.22
C GLY A 89 21.85 -14.62 -3.32
N LEU A 90 21.14 -13.92 -4.22
CA LEU A 90 21.76 -13.21 -5.34
C LEU A 90 22.68 -12.07 -4.86
N TYR A 91 22.28 -11.30 -3.86
CA TYR A 91 23.03 -10.14 -3.39
C TYR A 91 24.15 -10.51 -2.41
N PHE A 92 23.99 -11.60 -1.65
CA PHE A 92 25.05 -12.12 -0.78
C PHE A 92 26.11 -12.91 -1.55
N PHE A 93 25.85 -13.26 -2.81
CA PHE A 93 26.81 -14.02 -3.60
C PHE A 93 28.15 -13.28 -3.74
N PRO A 94 29.29 -13.92 -3.42
CA PRO A 94 30.60 -13.29 -3.47
C PRO A 94 30.95 -12.76 -4.86
N ARG A 95 31.37 -11.52 -4.94
CA ARG A 95 31.65 -10.84 -6.23
C ARG A 95 32.80 -11.43 -7.02
N GLY A 96 33.72 -12.14 -6.36
CA GLY A 96 34.85 -12.82 -7.00
C GLY A 96 34.51 -14.19 -7.60
N MET A 97 33.29 -14.69 -7.38
CA MET A 97 32.87 -16.00 -7.88
C MET A 97 31.94 -15.88 -9.09
N ASN A 98 31.99 -16.90 -9.95
CA ASN A 98 31.07 -17.00 -11.07
C ASN A 98 29.75 -17.66 -10.62
N ILE A 99 28.64 -16.96 -10.72
CA ILE A 99 27.31 -17.48 -10.37
C ILE A 99 26.71 -18.38 -11.45
N ALA A 100 27.20 -18.36 -12.69
CA ALA A 100 26.60 -19.07 -13.83
C ALA A 100 26.43 -20.58 -13.63
N PRO A 101 27.35 -21.34 -13.01
CA PRO A 101 27.17 -22.77 -12.76
C PRO A 101 25.96 -23.11 -11.89
N TYR A 102 25.57 -22.22 -10.99
CA TYR A 102 24.45 -22.39 -10.06
C TYR A 102 23.08 -22.14 -10.70
N LYS A 103 23.06 -21.76 -11.98
CA LYS A 103 21.84 -21.74 -12.79
C LYS A 103 21.25 -23.14 -12.96
N ASN A 104 22.10 -24.19 -12.96
CA ASN A 104 21.67 -25.55 -12.68
C ASN A 104 21.42 -25.67 -11.17
N TYR A 105 20.24 -25.28 -10.74
CA TYR A 105 19.90 -24.98 -9.34
C TYR A 105 19.74 -26.20 -8.43
N GLN A 106 19.73 -27.41 -8.99
CA GLN A 106 19.54 -28.65 -8.22
C GLN A 106 20.63 -29.69 -8.50
N VAL A 107 20.92 -30.48 -7.50
CA VAL A 107 21.75 -31.68 -7.58
C VAL A 107 20.92 -32.90 -7.14
N PRO A 108 21.29 -34.12 -7.62
CA PRO A 108 20.61 -35.33 -7.18
C PRO A 108 20.56 -35.47 -5.65
N ALA A 109 19.62 -36.25 -5.17
CA ALA A 109 19.50 -36.56 -3.74
C ALA A 109 20.81 -37.13 -3.19
N ALA A 110 21.17 -36.71 -1.98
CA ALA A 110 22.28 -37.31 -1.25
C ALA A 110 21.99 -38.78 -0.92
N VAL A 111 23.03 -39.61 -0.93
CA VAL A 111 22.92 -41.02 -0.50
C VAL A 111 22.53 -41.03 0.97
N GLY A 112 21.44 -41.73 1.32
CA GLY A 112 20.89 -41.77 2.66
C GLY A 112 19.98 -40.61 3.05
N GLY A 113 19.69 -39.68 2.12
CA GLY A 113 18.69 -38.63 2.27
C GLY A 113 17.26 -39.12 2.00
N ASN A 114 16.29 -38.16 1.98
CA ASN A 114 14.87 -38.44 1.75
C ASN A 114 14.51 -38.75 0.29
N GLY A 115 15.49 -38.91 -0.60
CA GLY A 115 15.31 -39.19 -2.03
C GLY A 115 14.99 -37.97 -2.90
N ALA A 116 14.87 -36.80 -2.33
CA ALA A 116 14.58 -35.57 -3.10
C ALA A 116 15.87 -34.84 -3.51
N PRO A 117 15.90 -34.18 -4.68
CA PRO A 117 16.99 -33.30 -5.08
C PRO A 117 17.18 -32.16 -4.07
N THR A 118 18.43 -31.71 -3.93
CA THR A 118 18.79 -30.57 -3.08
C THR A 118 19.32 -29.41 -3.89
N GLN A 119 19.48 -28.24 -3.26
CA GLN A 119 19.99 -27.06 -3.92
C GLN A 119 21.45 -27.21 -4.36
N ASN A 120 21.77 -26.86 -5.59
CA ASN A 120 23.14 -26.61 -6.03
C ASN A 120 23.57 -25.22 -5.56
N TRP A 121 23.99 -25.10 -4.30
CA TRP A 121 24.37 -23.81 -3.70
C TRP A 121 25.43 -24.03 -2.63
N PRO A 122 26.53 -23.27 -2.68
CA PRO A 122 27.64 -23.48 -1.76
C PRO A 122 27.50 -22.79 -0.42
N PHE A 123 26.48 -21.92 -0.28
CA PHE A 123 26.26 -21.10 0.92
C PHE A 123 25.01 -21.57 1.64
N ILE A 124 25.19 -22.09 2.85
CA ILE A 124 24.09 -22.62 3.69
C ILE A 124 23.86 -21.77 4.94
N GLU A 125 24.62 -20.70 5.09
CA GLU A 125 24.53 -19.84 6.26
C GLU A 125 23.32 -18.92 6.17
N ASP A 126 22.68 -18.71 7.32
CA ASP A 126 21.52 -17.83 7.48
C ASP A 126 20.36 -18.20 6.51
N VAL A 127 19.85 -17.22 5.74
CA VAL A 127 18.71 -17.35 4.83
C VAL A 127 19.10 -17.55 3.37
N GLN A 128 20.38 -17.84 3.12
CA GLN A 128 20.92 -17.94 1.77
C GLN A 128 20.41 -19.18 1.05
N GLN A 129 19.81 -18.98 -0.11
CA GLN A 129 19.34 -20.03 -1.00
C GLN A 129 19.72 -19.69 -2.44
N ASN A 130 19.81 -20.72 -3.28
CA ASN A 130 19.99 -20.53 -4.70
C ASN A 130 18.80 -19.74 -5.28
N PRO A 131 19.02 -18.56 -5.90
CA PRO A 131 17.92 -17.74 -6.43
C PRO A 131 17.11 -18.47 -7.51
N TRP A 132 17.72 -19.36 -8.33
CA TRP A 132 16.98 -20.16 -9.31
C TRP A 132 16.19 -21.30 -8.66
N TRP A 133 16.65 -21.84 -7.51
CA TRP A 133 15.84 -22.76 -6.72
C TRP A 133 14.57 -22.08 -6.26
N ILE A 134 14.69 -20.89 -5.67
CA ILE A 134 13.53 -20.15 -5.14
C ILE A 134 12.47 -19.97 -6.23
N ILE A 135 12.81 -19.40 -7.38
CA ILE A 135 11.82 -19.12 -8.42
C ILE A 135 11.23 -20.35 -9.12
N ASN A 136 11.85 -21.53 -8.97
CA ASN A 136 11.38 -22.77 -9.60
C ASN A 136 10.81 -23.79 -8.61
N ARG A 137 11.14 -23.67 -7.32
CA ARG A 137 10.78 -24.65 -6.28
C ARG A 137 10.05 -24.06 -5.09
N ASN A 138 10.10 -22.74 -4.89
CA ASN A 138 9.30 -22.04 -3.89
C ASN A 138 8.25 -21.23 -4.66
N THR A 139 7.25 -21.93 -5.21
CA THR A 139 6.26 -21.31 -6.09
C THR A 139 5.04 -20.85 -5.32
N ASN A 140 4.43 -19.74 -5.76
CA ASN A 140 3.09 -19.34 -5.39
C ASN A 140 2.25 -19.08 -6.63
N GLU A 141 1.00 -19.50 -6.59
CA GLU A 141 0.01 -19.26 -7.62
C GLU A 141 -1.24 -18.67 -6.95
N ASP A 142 -1.80 -17.62 -7.56
CA ASP A 142 -3.04 -16.99 -7.14
C ASP A 142 -3.95 -16.84 -8.35
N ASP A 143 -5.10 -17.52 -8.33
CA ASP A 143 -6.13 -17.47 -9.35
C ASP A 143 -7.36 -16.75 -8.79
N ARG A 144 -7.83 -15.73 -9.52
CA ARG A 144 -8.99 -14.92 -9.15
C ARG A 144 -10.02 -14.90 -10.24
N ASN A 145 -11.26 -15.17 -9.86
CA ASN A 145 -12.44 -14.93 -10.67
C ASN A 145 -13.33 -13.94 -9.97
N ARG A 146 -13.67 -12.83 -10.62
CA ARG A 146 -14.51 -11.78 -10.04
C ARG A 146 -15.61 -11.39 -10.99
N ILE A 147 -16.83 -11.30 -10.48
CA ILE A 147 -17.98 -10.77 -11.18
C ILE A 147 -18.57 -9.60 -10.40
N ILE A 148 -18.81 -8.50 -11.10
CA ILE A 148 -19.46 -7.32 -10.56
C ILE A 148 -20.73 -7.08 -11.41
N VAL A 149 -21.88 -7.05 -10.77
CA VAL A 149 -23.15 -6.76 -11.42
C VAL A 149 -23.75 -5.53 -10.74
N ASN A 150 -24.06 -4.51 -11.54
CA ASN A 150 -24.75 -3.30 -11.10
C ASN A 150 -26.05 -3.18 -11.86
N VAL A 151 -27.12 -2.86 -11.17
CA VAL A 151 -28.42 -2.52 -11.78
C VAL A 151 -28.96 -1.27 -11.09
N ALA A 152 -29.38 -0.31 -11.89
CA ALA A 152 -30.09 0.88 -11.41
C ALA A 152 -31.38 1.08 -12.20
N VAL A 153 -32.45 1.35 -11.50
CA VAL A 153 -33.75 1.67 -12.08
C VAL A 153 -34.19 3.03 -11.54
N LYS A 154 -34.30 4.00 -12.43
CA LYS A 154 -34.75 5.37 -12.11
C LYS A 154 -36.04 5.69 -12.77
N TYR A 155 -37.00 6.23 -12.00
CA TYR A 155 -38.27 6.72 -12.52
C TYR A 155 -38.45 8.20 -12.21
N ASP A 156 -38.63 9.00 -13.24
CA ASP A 156 -38.88 10.45 -13.17
C ASP A 156 -40.43 10.68 -13.04
N PHE A 157 -40.90 10.88 -11.81
CA PHE A 157 -42.34 11.10 -11.53
C PHE A 157 -42.82 12.46 -12.05
N VAL A 158 -42.02 13.47 -11.73
CA VAL A 158 -42.25 14.86 -12.12
C VAL A 158 -40.91 15.54 -12.40
N PRO A 159 -40.86 16.70 -13.10
CA PRO A 159 -39.57 17.34 -13.45
C PRO A 159 -38.66 17.67 -12.27
N TRP A 160 -39.21 17.75 -11.08
CA TRP A 160 -38.43 18.10 -9.88
C TRP A 160 -38.17 16.92 -8.95
N PHE A 161 -38.73 15.72 -9.22
CA PHE A 161 -38.53 14.54 -8.35
C PHE A 161 -38.43 13.25 -9.14
N SER A 162 -37.41 12.46 -8.81
CA SER A 162 -37.21 11.09 -9.28
C SER A 162 -36.88 10.14 -8.16
N LEU A 163 -37.28 8.89 -8.31
CA LEU A 163 -36.91 7.78 -7.43
C LEU A 163 -35.97 6.87 -8.19
N GLN A 164 -34.88 6.48 -7.53
CA GLN A 164 -33.90 5.53 -8.07
C GLN A 164 -33.69 4.40 -7.07
N VAL A 165 -33.68 3.17 -7.55
CA VAL A 165 -33.31 1.97 -6.79
C VAL A 165 -32.07 1.39 -7.46
N ARG A 166 -31.06 1.06 -6.65
CA ARG A 166 -29.83 0.44 -7.16
C ARG A 166 -29.51 -0.84 -6.40
N GLY A 167 -28.96 -1.80 -7.10
CA GLY A 167 -28.41 -3.02 -6.55
C GLY A 167 -27.03 -3.31 -7.13
N ASN A 168 -26.14 -3.81 -6.31
CA ASN A 168 -24.81 -4.26 -6.72
C ASN A 168 -24.53 -5.60 -6.06
N VAL A 169 -23.91 -6.51 -6.82
CA VAL A 169 -23.27 -7.72 -6.30
C VAL A 169 -21.85 -7.74 -6.82
N ASP A 170 -20.90 -7.82 -5.91
CA ASP A 170 -19.46 -7.98 -6.21
C ASP A 170 -19.00 -9.27 -5.54
N ARG A 171 -18.73 -10.29 -6.35
CA ARG A 171 -18.27 -11.58 -5.88
C ARG A 171 -16.90 -11.89 -6.47
N THR A 172 -15.98 -12.23 -5.58
CA THR A 172 -14.63 -12.67 -5.89
C THR A 172 -14.41 -14.07 -5.32
N ASP A 173 -14.05 -15.01 -6.17
CA ASP A 173 -13.57 -16.33 -5.79
C ASP A 173 -12.06 -16.36 -6.03
N ASP A 174 -11.29 -16.50 -4.95
CA ASP A 174 -9.83 -16.54 -4.93
C ASP A 174 -9.34 -17.92 -4.51
N ASP A 175 -8.47 -18.51 -5.32
CA ASP A 175 -7.76 -19.75 -5.04
C ASP A 175 -6.25 -19.45 -5.05
N GLY A 176 -5.51 -19.89 -4.04
CA GLY A 176 -4.08 -19.70 -4.00
C GLY A 176 -3.35 -20.88 -3.36
N ASP A 177 -2.13 -21.13 -3.82
CA ASP A 177 -1.26 -22.10 -3.17
C ASP A 177 0.21 -21.66 -3.15
N GLN A 178 0.93 -22.14 -2.15
CA GLN A 178 2.35 -21.94 -1.98
C GLN A 178 3.04 -23.27 -1.70
N LYS A 179 3.99 -23.64 -2.56
CA LYS A 179 4.77 -24.87 -2.48
C LYS A 179 6.21 -24.56 -2.16
N TYR A 180 6.72 -25.19 -1.11
CA TYR A 180 8.13 -25.27 -0.79
C TYR A 180 8.59 -26.71 -0.98
N TRP A 181 9.43 -26.93 -1.98
CA TRP A 181 9.90 -28.27 -2.29
C TRP A 181 10.94 -28.77 -1.27
N ALA A 182 11.03 -30.07 -1.10
CA ALA A 182 12.11 -30.72 -0.37
C ALA A 182 13.48 -30.23 -0.87
N GLY A 183 14.39 -29.93 0.04
CA GLY A 183 15.66 -29.25 -0.26
C GLY A 183 15.61 -27.73 -0.12
N THR A 184 14.44 -27.13 0.09
CA THR A 184 14.29 -25.74 0.52
C THR A 184 14.76 -25.57 1.98
N LEU A 185 15.15 -24.36 2.35
CA LEU A 185 15.61 -24.03 3.71
C LEU A 185 14.59 -24.46 4.80
N ALA A 186 15.08 -25.13 5.83
CA ALA A 186 14.26 -25.75 6.86
C ALA A 186 13.19 -24.85 7.51
N PRO A 187 13.44 -23.56 7.84
CA PRO A 187 12.39 -22.67 8.35
C PRO A 187 11.16 -22.50 7.44
N LEU A 188 11.29 -22.82 6.15
CA LEU A 188 10.21 -22.74 5.17
C LEU A 188 9.62 -24.10 4.81
N ALA A 189 10.48 -25.13 4.71
CA ALA A 189 10.16 -26.46 4.21
C ALA A 189 9.99 -27.51 5.27
N ALA A 190 9.91 -27.12 6.53
CA ALA A 190 9.90 -27.95 7.74
C ALA A 190 11.25 -28.62 8.08
N PRO A 191 11.50 -28.94 9.36
CA PRO A 191 12.73 -29.57 9.83
C PRO A 191 13.03 -30.96 9.25
N ASN A 192 11.97 -31.70 8.85
CA ASN A 192 12.12 -33.00 8.19
C ASN A 192 12.68 -32.94 6.76
N GLY A 193 12.73 -31.71 6.17
CA GLY A 193 13.26 -31.48 4.82
C GLY A 193 12.40 -31.99 3.68
N ASN A 194 11.16 -32.42 3.92
CA ASN A 194 10.28 -33.02 2.92
C ASN A 194 9.49 -31.98 2.10
N GLY A 195 9.59 -30.71 2.47
CA GLY A 195 8.84 -29.63 1.84
C GLY A 195 7.59 -29.23 2.63
N SER A 196 6.92 -28.19 2.18
CA SER A 196 5.70 -27.67 2.76
C SER A 196 4.73 -27.21 1.68
N TRP A 197 3.43 -27.30 1.97
CA TRP A 197 2.38 -26.85 1.07
C TRP A 197 1.26 -26.17 1.86
N ASN A 198 0.99 -24.93 1.51
CA ASN A 198 -0.08 -24.13 2.05
C ASN A 198 -0.96 -23.62 0.90
N GLY A 199 -2.24 -23.46 1.16
CA GLY A 199 -3.13 -22.85 0.19
C GLY A 199 -4.45 -22.41 0.83
N PHE A 200 -5.24 -21.73 0.02
CA PHE A 200 -6.55 -21.25 0.44
C PHE A 200 -7.53 -21.27 -0.74
N GLN A 201 -8.79 -21.38 -0.41
CA GLN A 201 -9.92 -21.09 -1.29
C GLN A 201 -10.83 -20.15 -0.53
N GLN A 202 -11.09 -18.98 -1.10
CA GLN A 202 -11.85 -17.93 -0.44
C GLN A 202 -12.86 -17.31 -1.38
N THR A 203 -14.08 -17.11 -0.89
CA THR A 203 -15.11 -16.30 -1.54
C THR A 203 -15.32 -15.03 -0.72
N LEU A 204 -15.19 -13.89 -1.39
CA LEU A 204 -15.56 -12.58 -0.87
C LEU A 204 -16.80 -12.11 -1.63
N GLN A 205 -17.87 -11.80 -0.93
CA GLN A 205 -19.11 -11.31 -1.53
C GLN A 205 -19.58 -10.05 -0.83
N GLN A 206 -19.82 -9.02 -1.61
CA GLN A 206 -20.49 -7.80 -1.16
C GLN A 206 -21.80 -7.65 -1.90
N GLU A 207 -22.86 -7.46 -1.16
CA GLU A 207 -24.18 -7.07 -1.67
C GLU A 207 -24.50 -5.66 -1.20
N TYR A 208 -24.93 -4.83 -2.13
CA TYR A 208 -25.32 -3.45 -1.84
C TYR A 208 -26.69 -3.16 -2.46
N GLY A 209 -27.51 -2.48 -1.69
CA GLY A 209 -28.77 -1.96 -2.20
C GLY A 209 -29.06 -0.57 -1.65
N ASP A 210 -29.65 0.31 -2.47
CA ASP A 210 -30.14 1.60 -2.00
C ASP A 210 -31.43 2.04 -2.71
N ILE A 211 -32.11 2.98 -2.03
CA ILE A 211 -33.24 3.72 -2.57
C ILE A 211 -32.99 5.21 -2.39
N LEU A 212 -33.11 5.97 -3.46
CA LEU A 212 -32.74 7.38 -3.55
C LEU A 212 -33.91 8.21 -4.08
N GLY A 213 -34.41 9.15 -3.29
CA GLY A 213 -35.28 10.23 -3.75
C GLY A 213 -34.46 11.44 -4.16
N ASN A 214 -34.36 11.69 -5.46
CA ASN A 214 -33.64 12.85 -5.99
C ASN A 214 -34.61 14.00 -6.24
N PHE A 215 -34.24 15.22 -5.88
CA PHE A 215 -35.09 16.38 -6.07
C PHE A 215 -34.30 17.57 -6.62
N VAL A 216 -34.99 18.37 -7.46
CA VAL A 216 -34.46 19.60 -8.05
C VAL A 216 -35.60 20.64 -8.01
N ILE A 217 -35.59 21.49 -7.00
CA ILE A 217 -36.69 22.42 -6.70
C ILE A 217 -36.27 23.85 -7.04
N PRO A 218 -36.78 24.44 -8.13
CA PRO A 218 -36.62 25.88 -8.36
C PRO A 218 -37.59 26.67 -7.47
N VAL A 219 -37.11 27.11 -6.29
CA VAL A 219 -37.94 27.82 -5.32
C VAL A 219 -38.30 29.21 -5.87
N SER A 220 -37.36 29.85 -6.57
CA SER A 220 -37.59 31.11 -7.29
C SER A 220 -36.56 31.26 -8.43
N THR A 221 -36.66 32.31 -9.19
CA THR A 221 -35.67 32.66 -10.26
C THR A 221 -34.24 32.78 -9.73
N ASN A 222 -34.09 33.04 -8.42
CA ASN A 222 -32.79 33.27 -7.79
C ASN A 222 -32.37 32.14 -6.82
N LEU A 223 -33.26 31.24 -6.48
CA LEU A 223 -33.03 30.21 -5.46
C LEU A 223 -33.42 28.85 -5.99
N LYS A 224 -32.46 27.94 -6.03
CA LYS A 224 -32.63 26.54 -6.42
C LYS A 224 -32.12 25.64 -5.28
N ILE A 225 -32.86 24.58 -4.99
CA ILE A 225 -32.45 23.52 -4.06
C ILE A 225 -32.46 22.21 -4.83
N ASP A 226 -31.34 21.52 -4.84
CA ASP A 226 -31.22 20.17 -5.37
C ASP A 226 -30.56 19.25 -4.35
N GLY A 227 -30.87 17.97 -4.42
CA GLY A 227 -30.30 17.03 -3.49
C GLY A 227 -30.88 15.63 -3.61
N VAL A 228 -30.51 14.81 -2.63
CA VAL A 228 -30.93 13.43 -2.50
C VAL A 228 -31.22 13.10 -1.03
N VAL A 229 -32.23 12.28 -0.81
CA VAL A 229 -32.46 11.57 0.44
C VAL A 229 -32.56 10.09 0.14
N GLY A 230 -32.01 9.26 1.02
CA GLY A 230 -31.99 7.83 0.75
C GLY A 230 -31.62 6.97 1.93
N GLY A 231 -31.76 5.69 1.73
CA GLY A 231 -31.25 4.65 2.64
C GLY A 231 -30.53 3.58 1.86
N SER A 232 -29.56 2.96 2.48
CA SER A 232 -28.79 1.86 1.89
C SER A 232 -28.51 0.75 2.87
N ILE A 233 -28.25 -0.44 2.32
CA ILE A 233 -27.77 -1.60 3.04
C ILE A 233 -26.54 -2.13 2.31
N THR A 234 -25.51 -2.47 3.06
CA THR A 234 -24.31 -3.16 2.56
C THR A 234 -24.11 -4.40 3.39
N ASP A 235 -23.97 -5.53 2.74
CA ASP A 235 -23.72 -6.82 3.36
C ASP A 235 -22.43 -7.39 2.79
N ASN A 236 -21.46 -7.74 3.66
CA ASN A 236 -20.18 -8.31 3.25
C ASN A 236 -20.02 -9.68 3.92
N VAL A 237 -19.79 -10.69 3.11
CA VAL A 237 -19.52 -12.05 3.56
C VAL A 237 -18.19 -12.51 2.99
N THR A 238 -17.32 -13.01 3.85
CA THR A 238 -16.10 -13.70 3.45
C THR A 238 -16.13 -15.09 4.04
N SER A 239 -15.96 -16.11 3.22
CA SER A 239 -15.91 -17.50 3.65
C SER A 239 -14.81 -18.24 2.89
N GLY A 240 -14.25 -19.26 3.49
CA GLY A 240 -13.20 -20.03 2.83
C GLY A 240 -12.66 -21.18 3.65
N ILE A 241 -11.68 -21.83 3.06
CA ILE A 241 -10.85 -22.85 3.69
C ILE A 241 -9.39 -22.53 3.47
N ASN A 242 -8.59 -22.76 4.49
CA ASN A 242 -7.13 -22.75 4.42
C ASN A 242 -6.63 -24.16 4.67
N PHE A 243 -5.59 -24.57 3.96
CA PHE A 243 -4.91 -25.83 4.21
C PHE A 243 -3.41 -25.62 4.32
N GLY A 244 -2.77 -26.48 5.10
CA GLY A 244 -1.33 -26.40 5.32
C GLY A 244 -0.95 -26.70 6.77
N PRO A 245 0.34 -26.89 7.06
CA PRO A 245 0.82 -27.20 8.41
C PRO A 245 0.70 -26.01 9.37
N GLY A 246 0.37 -24.82 8.88
CA GLY A 246 0.34 -23.58 9.66
C GLY A 246 1.72 -22.93 9.79
N ALA A 247 1.73 -21.59 9.83
CA ALA A 247 2.97 -20.83 9.97
C ALA A 247 3.67 -21.14 11.30
N GLY A 248 4.98 -21.39 11.26
CA GLY A 248 5.79 -21.63 12.48
C GLY A 248 5.54 -22.95 13.20
N SER A 249 4.73 -23.86 12.63
CA SER A 249 4.41 -25.14 13.27
C SER A 249 5.60 -26.12 13.37
N GLY A 250 6.62 -25.93 12.53
CA GLY A 250 7.73 -26.88 12.40
C GLY A 250 7.34 -28.16 11.66
N TYR A 251 6.14 -28.23 11.09
CA TYR A 251 5.61 -29.37 10.34
C TYR A 251 5.56 -29.04 8.85
N GLY A 252 5.55 -30.09 8.00
CA GLY A 252 5.54 -29.97 6.55
C GLY A 252 4.82 -31.12 5.88
N LEU A 253 5.51 -31.83 5.00
CA LEU A 253 4.98 -33.00 4.30
C LEU A 253 5.56 -34.31 4.88
N PHE A 254 4.76 -35.36 4.99
CA PHE A 254 5.24 -36.72 5.37
C PHE A 254 6.17 -37.30 4.30
N PHE A 255 5.75 -37.23 3.04
CA PHE A 255 6.53 -37.70 1.90
C PHE A 255 7.01 -36.53 1.06
N PRO A 256 8.29 -36.52 0.62
CA PRO A 256 8.87 -35.42 -0.13
C PRO A 256 8.06 -35.06 -1.38
N ASN A 257 7.73 -33.77 -1.52
CA ASN A 257 7.13 -33.19 -2.73
C ASN A 257 5.79 -33.82 -3.18
N LEU A 258 5.12 -34.58 -2.33
CA LEU A 258 3.77 -35.08 -2.60
C LEU A 258 2.75 -34.04 -2.08
N PHE A 259 2.36 -33.11 -2.94
CA PHE A 259 1.45 -31.99 -2.62
C PHE A 259 -0.01 -32.45 -2.64
N THR A 260 -0.40 -33.14 -1.58
CA THR A 260 -1.79 -33.56 -1.31
C THR A 260 -2.14 -33.26 0.14
N ILE A 261 -3.40 -32.96 0.43
CA ILE A 261 -3.86 -32.60 1.79
C ILE A 261 -3.55 -33.73 2.80
N GLN A 262 -3.71 -34.99 2.39
CA GLN A 262 -3.44 -36.15 3.23
C GLN A 262 -1.95 -36.30 3.59
N ASN A 263 -1.05 -35.70 2.84
CA ASN A 263 0.39 -35.73 3.07
C ASN A 263 0.90 -34.57 3.93
N ILE A 264 0.03 -33.66 4.36
CA ILE A 264 0.40 -32.55 5.25
C ILE A 264 0.48 -33.10 6.68
N GLU A 265 1.65 -32.91 7.33
CA GLU A 265 1.82 -33.26 8.74
C GLU A 265 0.95 -32.35 9.62
N VAL A 266 0.32 -32.97 10.60
CA VAL A 266 -0.48 -32.26 11.60
C VAL A 266 0.29 -32.28 12.93
N ALA A 267 0.42 -31.12 13.57
CA ALA A 267 0.98 -31.06 14.90
C ALA A 267 0.18 -31.97 15.84
N PRO A 268 0.82 -32.85 16.61
CA PRO A 268 0.10 -33.67 17.60
C PRO A 268 -0.61 -32.75 18.59
N ALA A 269 -1.86 -33.07 18.95
CA ALA A 269 -2.57 -32.38 20.00
C ALA A 269 -1.75 -32.48 21.29
N VAL A 270 -1.25 -31.37 21.81
CA VAL A 270 -0.57 -31.33 23.09
C VAL A 270 -1.62 -31.63 24.17
N ALA A 271 -1.37 -32.65 24.96
CA ALA A 271 -2.25 -33.01 26.08
C ALA A 271 -2.46 -31.78 26.99
N LEU A 272 -3.70 -31.59 27.43
CA LEU A 272 -4.12 -30.54 28.35
C LEU A 272 -3.12 -30.32 29.48
N GLY A 273 -2.42 -29.19 29.48
CA GLY A 273 -1.46 -28.78 30.50
C GLY A 273 -0.19 -28.09 30.01
N GLY A 274 0.09 -28.08 28.74
CA GLY A 274 1.25 -27.37 28.16
C GLY A 274 0.86 -25.97 27.64
N THR A 275 1.58 -24.96 28.07
CA THR A 275 1.52 -23.62 27.52
C THR A 275 1.99 -23.63 26.05
N SER A 276 1.16 -23.21 25.14
CA SER A 276 1.43 -23.01 23.69
C SER A 276 1.42 -24.30 22.85
N GLY A 277 0.24 -24.85 22.55
CA GLY A 277 0.06 -25.79 21.47
C GLY A 277 -0.91 -25.22 20.41
N SER A 278 -0.39 -24.75 19.29
CA SER A 278 -1.25 -24.60 18.12
C SER A 278 -1.68 -25.99 17.67
N TYR A 279 -2.96 -26.32 17.82
CA TYR A 279 -3.51 -27.55 17.25
C TYR A 279 -3.45 -27.44 15.73
N GLY A 280 -2.54 -28.18 15.11
CA GLY A 280 -2.43 -28.25 13.68
C GLY A 280 -3.58 -29.08 13.11
N SER A 281 -4.43 -28.47 12.36
CA SER A 281 -5.26 -29.14 11.37
C SER A 281 -4.67 -28.88 9.99
N ASN A 282 -4.59 -29.90 9.15
CA ASN A 282 -4.15 -29.76 7.78
C ASN A 282 -5.19 -29.03 6.90
N VAL A 283 -6.41 -28.92 7.37
CA VAL A 283 -7.48 -28.10 6.74
C VAL A 283 -8.20 -27.33 7.82
N ARG A 284 -8.36 -26.04 7.63
CA ARG A 284 -9.11 -25.16 8.51
C ARG A 284 -10.16 -24.43 7.69
N THR A 285 -11.38 -24.47 8.16
CA THR A 285 -12.41 -23.55 7.70
C THR A 285 -12.17 -22.20 8.37
N ASP A 286 -12.05 -21.15 7.59
CA ASP A 286 -12.11 -19.83 8.15
C ASP A 286 -13.47 -19.58 8.73
N GLN A 287 -13.52 -18.89 9.87
CA GLN A 287 -14.80 -18.40 10.35
C GLN A 287 -15.32 -17.40 9.30
N PRO A 288 -16.57 -17.54 8.84
CA PRO A 288 -17.12 -16.59 7.90
C PRO A 288 -17.12 -15.21 8.55
N TYR A 289 -16.43 -14.28 7.92
CA TYR A 289 -16.56 -12.88 8.27
C TYR A 289 -17.87 -12.38 7.66
N HIS A 290 -18.75 -11.87 8.50
CA HIS A 290 -20.00 -11.28 8.07
C HIS A 290 -20.20 -9.96 8.76
N ASN A 291 -20.33 -8.89 7.99
CA ASN A 291 -20.71 -7.59 8.52
C ASN A 291 -21.75 -6.91 7.64
N GLN A 292 -22.64 -6.22 8.30
CA GLN A 292 -23.71 -5.47 7.65
C GLN A 292 -23.70 -4.03 8.15
N VAL A 293 -23.89 -3.09 7.22
CA VAL A 293 -24.08 -1.66 7.52
C VAL A 293 -25.37 -1.20 6.89
N GLN A 294 -26.26 -0.64 7.70
CA GLN A 294 -27.49 0.03 7.28
C GLN A 294 -27.33 1.54 7.45
N SER A 295 -27.90 2.30 6.53
CA SER A 295 -27.66 3.75 6.52
C SER A 295 -28.89 4.53 6.08
N VAL A 296 -29.06 5.71 6.68
CA VAL A 296 -29.97 6.74 6.20
C VAL A 296 -29.17 8.02 5.99
N PHE A 297 -29.35 8.66 4.85
CA PHE A 297 -28.57 9.83 4.49
C PHE A 297 -29.34 10.84 3.65
N GLY A 298 -28.85 12.07 3.66
CA GLY A 298 -29.34 13.11 2.79
C GLY A 298 -28.24 14.12 2.43
N ASN A 299 -28.39 14.69 1.26
CA ASN A 299 -27.58 15.80 0.77
C ASN A 299 -28.48 16.84 0.15
N ALA A 300 -28.20 18.12 0.39
CA ALA A 300 -28.89 19.24 -0.24
C ALA A 300 -27.90 20.33 -0.64
N ASN A 301 -28.02 20.78 -1.87
CA ASN A 301 -27.31 21.96 -2.38
C ASN A 301 -28.31 23.09 -2.55
N VAL A 302 -28.05 24.21 -1.87
CA VAL A 302 -28.81 25.44 -1.99
C VAL A 302 -27.99 26.43 -2.81
N SER A 303 -28.46 26.79 -3.99
CA SER A 303 -27.79 27.78 -4.84
C SER A 303 -28.59 29.06 -4.92
N TRP A 304 -27.94 30.19 -4.61
CA TRP A 304 -28.54 31.51 -4.69
C TRP A 304 -27.88 32.36 -5.76
N LYS A 305 -28.66 32.74 -6.78
CA LYS A 305 -28.24 33.53 -7.95
C LYS A 305 -27.01 32.96 -8.66
N ASP A 306 -26.74 31.68 -8.54
CA ASP A 306 -25.49 31.03 -8.98
C ASP A 306 -24.20 31.70 -8.45
N MET A 307 -24.30 32.43 -7.35
CA MET A 307 -23.21 33.17 -6.70
C MET A 307 -22.78 32.50 -5.41
N ILE A 308 -23.74 32.00 -4.62
CA ILE A 308 -23.53 31.37 -3.33
C ILE A 308 -24.09 29.97 -3.38
N TYR A 309 -23.31 29.01 -2.96
CA TYR A 309 -23.69 27.61 -2.85
C TYR A 309 -23.45 27.11 -1.43
N LEU A 310 -24.53 26.67 -0.79
CA LEU A 310 -24.48 25.97 0.50
C LEU A 310 -24.75 24.49 0.24
N THR A 311 -23.79 23.63 0.59
CA THR A 311 -23.95 22.18 0.56
C THR A 311 -24.12 21.69 1.99
N LEU A 312 -25.17 20.93 2.24
CA LEU A 312 -25.44 20.27 3.52
C LEU A 312 -25.52 18.78 3.27
N SER A 313 -24.84 17.97 4.07
CA SER A 313 -25.02 16.54 4.06
C SER A 313 -25.03 15.97 5.47
N ALA A 314 -25.78 14.90 5.63
CA ALA A 314 -25.87 14.16 6.88
C ALA A 314 -26.08 12.68 6.58
N ARG A 315 -25.44 11.83 7.38
CA ARG A 315 -25.60 10.38 7.31
C ARG A 315 -25.57 9.78 8.70
N ASN A 316 -26.41 8.77 8.92
CA ASN A 316 -26.35 7.91 10.09
C ASN A 316 -26.19 6.47 9.64
N ASP A 317 -25.20 5.78 10.20
CA ASP A 317 -24.90 4.39 9.92
C ASP A 317 -25.11 3.54 11.17
N TRP A 318 -25.68 2.36 11.01
CA TRP A 318 -25.76 1.28 11.99
C TRP A 318 -24.88 0.14 11.50
N SER A 319 -23.92 -0.27 12.32
CA SER A 319 -22.95 -1.29 11.95
C SER A 319 -23.02 -2.51 12.86
N SER A 320 -23.10 -3.70 12.26
CA SER A 320 -23.02 -4.94 13.03
C SER A 320 -21.69 -5.15 13.74
N ASN A 321 -20.62 -4.48 13.29
CA ASN A 321 -19.29 -4.52 13.98
C ASN A 321 -19.31 -3.86 15.36
N LEU A 322 -20.31 -3.02 15.64
CA LEU A 322 -20.50 -2.35 16.91
C LEU A 322 -21.66 -2.97 17.71
N ALA A 323 -22.16 -4.13 17.26
CA ALA A 323 -23.20 -4.84 18.00
C ALA A 323 -22.78 -5.08 19.45
N PHE A 324 -23.75 -5.04 20.35
CA PHE A 324 -23.58 -5.17 21.81
C PHE A 324 -22.84 -4.01 22.50
N THR A 325 -22.60 -2.90 21.79
CA THR A 325 -22.10 -1.65 22.37
C THR A 325 -23.23 -0.61 22.46
N PRO A 326 -23.14 0.39 23.34
CA PRO A 326 -24.08 1.51 23.36
C PRO A 326 -24.01 2.40 22.11
N ASP A 327 -22.91 2.32 21.36
CA ASP A 327 -22.57 3.17 20.22
C ASP A 327 -22.66 2.36 18.90
N ASP A 328 -23.72 1.57 18.71
CA ASP A 328 -23.96 0.74 17.52
C ASP A 328 -24.28 1.55 16.27
N HIS A 329 -24.44 2.86 16.41
CA HIS A 329 -24.70 3.79 15.32
C HIS A 329 -23.89 5.08 15.48
N TYR A 330 -23.70 5.77 14.37
CA TYR A 330 -22.97 7.04 14.37
C TYR A 330 -23.47 8.00 13.31
N PHE A 331 -23.61 9.24 13.73
CA PHE A 331 -24.07 10.35 12.90
C PHE A 331 -22.93 11.28 12.52
N TYR A 332 -22.84 11.62 11.25
CA TYR A 332 -21.80 12.51 10.75
C TYR A 332 -22.33 13.51 9.72
N PRO A 333 -22.34 14.79 10.10
CA PRO A 333 -22.76 15.89 9.24
C PRO A 333 -21.59 16.48 8.45
N SER A 334 -21.93 17.17 7.37
CA SER A 334 -21.01 18.03 6.63
C SER A 334 -21.70 19.30 6.17
N VAL A 335 -20.97 20.41 6.17
CA VAL A 335 -21.40 21.69 5.63
C VAL A 335 -20.30 22.30 4.76
N GLY A 336 -20.66 22.73 3.56
CA GLY A 336 -19.77 23.41 2.62
C GLY A 336 -20.38 24.72 2.14
N LEU A 337 -19.55 25.75 2.02
CA LEU A 337 -19.99 27.07 1.54
C LEU A 337 -19.02 27.56 0.46
N ASN A 338 -19.59 27.97 -0.68
CA ASN A 338 -18.83 28.49 -1.81
C ASN A 338 -19.38 29.85 -2.24
N PHE A 339 -18.50 30.79 -2.55
CA PHE A 339 -18.80 32.11 -3.05
C PHE A 339 -18.10 32.33 -4.39
N ILE A 340 -18.86 32.56 -5.46
CA ILE A 340 -18.34 32.91 -6.79
C ILE A 340 -18.13 34.43 -6.85
N LEU A 341 -16.94 34.88 -6.49
CA LEU A 341 -16.64 36.32 -6.33
C LEU A 341 -16.80 37.09 -7.61
N THR A 342 -16.48 36.49 -8.77
CA THR A 342 -16.67 37.12 -10.09
C THR A 342 -18.12 37.40 -10.47
N LYS A 343 -19.07 36.72 -9.82
CA LYS A 343 -20.51 36.98 -10.00
C LYS A 343 -21.04 37.97 -8.95
N MET A 344 -20.32 38.12 -7.83
CA MET A 344 -20.72 38.95 -6.69
C MET A 344 -20.13 40.36 -6.75
N LEU A 345 -18.93 40.49 -7.30
CA LEU A 345 -18.11 41.69 -7.30
C LEU A 345 -17.68 42.07 -8.72
N SER A 346 -17.58 43.36 -9.00
CA SER A 346 -16.96 43.87 -10.22
C SER A 346 -15.44 43.80 -10.08
N LEU A 347 -14.85 42.65 -10.44
CA LEU A 347 -13.41 42.44 -10.39
C LEU A 347 -12.72 42.95 -11.68
N PRO A 348 -11.42 43.27 -11.64
CA PRO A 348 -10.65 43.63 -12.82
C PRO A 348 -10.75 42.54 -13.91
N GLN A 349 -10.80 42.93 -15.18
CA GLN A 349 -10.95 41.98 -16.32
C GLN A 349 -9.85 40.93 -16.42
N VAL A 350 -8.70 41.17 -15.79
CA VAL A 350 -7.61 40.20 -15.70
C VAL A 350 -8.03 38.94 -14.92
N ILE A 351 -9.03 39.02 -14.04
CA ILE A 351 -9.58 37.92 -13.26
C ILE A 351 -10.80 37.36 -13.98
N SER A 352 -10.62 36.24 -14.69
CA SER A 352 -11.69 35.59 -15.44
C SER A 352 -12.67 34.84 -14.53
N PHE A 353 -12.15 34.28 -13.43
CA PHE A 353 -12.93 33.55 -12.44
C PHE A 353 -12.28 33.63 -11.06
N ALA A 354 -13.08 33.83 -10.03
CA ALA A 354 -12.62 33.74 -8.64
C ALA A 354 -13.72 33.14 -7.76
N LYS A 355 -13.34 32.13 -6.97
CA LYS A 355 -14.19 31.42 -6.02
C LYS A 355 -13.44 31.21 -4.71
N ILE A 356 -14.09 31.44 -3.59
CA ILE A 356 -13.62 31.01 -2.26
C ILE A 356 -14.54 29.92 -1.75
N ARG A 357 -13.97 28.98 -0.98
CA ARG A 357 -14.70 27.86 -0.40
C ARG A 357 -14.24 27.57 1.01
N GLY A 358 -15.16 27.07 1.82
CA GLY A 358 -14.88 26.55 3.14
C GLY A 358 -15.80 25.41 3.46
N SER A 359 -15.33 24.41 4.18
CA SER A 359 -16.13 23.29 4.63
C SER A 359 -15.72 22.78 6.00
N TYR A 360 -16.70 22.21 6.67
CA TYR A 360 -16.50 21.39 7.86
C TYR A 360 -17.21 20.07 7.65
N SER A 361 -16.54 18.96 7.95
CA SER A 361 -17.11 17.63 7.83
C SER A 361 -16.68 16.74 9.00
N GLN A 362 -17.58 15.81 9.33
CA GLN A 362 -17.27 14.69 10.19
C GLN A 362 -17.47 13.40 9.40
N VAL A 363 -16.64 12.40 9.64
CA VAL A 363 -16.79 11.04 9.12
C VAL A 363 -16.51 10.06 10.26
N GLY A 364 -17.28 8.98 10.29
CA GLY A 364 -17.07 7.87 11.21
C GLY A 364 -16.46 6.68 10.48
N ASN A 365 -15.72 5.86 11.23
CA ASN A 365 -15.26 4.55 10.82
C ASN A 365 -15.54 3.55 11.93
N THR A 366 -16.02 2.35 11.57
CA THR A 366 -16.38 1.32 12.54
C THR A 366 -15.15 0.50 12.96
N ALA A 367 -15.22 -0.11 14.14
CA ALA A 367 -14.26 -1.13 14.57
C ALA A 367 -14.22 -2.31 13.60
N SER A 368 -13.15 -3.10 13.65
CA SER A 368 -13.07 -4.35 12.91
C SER A 368 -14.07 -5.38 13.44
N GLN A 369 -14.37 -6.38 12.64
CA GLN A 369 -15.32 -7.43 13.00
C GLN A 369 -14.89 -8.16 14.28
N TYR A 370 -15.88 -8.53 15.09
CA TYR A 370 -15.72 -9.33 16.32
C TYR A 370 -14.83 -8.74 17.42
N GLN A 371 -14.38 -7.48 17.29
CA GLN A 371 -13.61 -6.82 18.35
C GLN A 371 -14.46 -6.50 19.59
N THR A 372 -15.72 -6.15 19.37
CA THR A 372 -16.67 -5.86 20.47
C THR A 372 -17.23 -7.11 21.11
N ASN A 373 -17.22 -8.24 20.39
CA ASN A 373 -17.68 -9.53 20.84
C ASN A 373 -16.72 -10.63 20.36
N PRO A 374 -15.51 -10.75 20.97
CA PRO A 374 -14.54 -11.76 20.58
C PRO A 374 -15.14 -13.17 20.72
N VAL A 375 -15.02 -13.98 19.68
CA VAL A 375 -15.55 -15.33 19.64
C VAL A 375 -14.46 -16.35 19.86
N ASN A 376 -14.79 -17.42 20.59
CA ASN A 376 -13.91 -18.57 20.75
C ASN A 376 -13.89 -19.39 19.45
N THR A 377 -12.76 -19.97 19.13
CA THR A 377 -12.59 -20.85 17.97
C THR A 377 -12.62 -22.31 18.38
N ALA A 378 -13.20 -23.17 17.55
CA ALA A 378 -13.09 -24.61 17.72
C ALA A 378 -11.90 -25.13 16.89
N SER A 379 -11.04 -25.92 17.49
CA SER A 379 -9.93 -26.58 16.82
C SER A 379 -9.93 -28.05 17.16
N GLY A 380 -10.28 -28.90 16.18
CA GLY A 380 -10.50 -30.33 16.42
C GLY A 380 -11.65 -30.55 17.42
N SER A 381 -11.36 -31.27 18.52
CA SER A 381 -12.32 -31.51 19.60
C SER A 381 -12.21 -30.54 20.79
N ALA A 382 -11.38 -29.50 20.66
CA ALA A 382 -11.17 -28.50 21.70
C ALA A 382 -11.70 -27.14 21.33
N THR A 383 -12.19 -26.41 22.32
CA THR A 383 -12.52 -24.98 22.18
C THR A 383 -11.27 -24.19 22.59
N VAL A 384 -10.76 -23.36 21.70
CA VAL A 384 -9.69 -22.40 21.99
C VAL A 384 -10.32 -21.10 22.44
N LEU A 385 -10.07 -20.71 23.68
CA LEU A 385 -10.55 -19.43 24.22
C LEU A 385 -9.85 -18.27 23.52
N ASN A 386 -10.61 -17.26 23.15
CA ASN A 386 -10.05 -16.04 22.60
C ASN A 386 -9.31 -15.28 23.71
N GLY A 387 -8.04 -14.97 23.50
CA GLY A 387 -7.23 -14.18 24.43
C GLY A 387 -7.49 -12.67 24.39
N THR A 388 -8.43 -12.22 23.58
CA THR A 388 -8.79 -10.79 23.45
C THR A 388 -9.91 -10.42 24.42
N ALA A 389 -9.71 -9.37 25.19
CA ALA A 389 -10.73 -8.85 26.09
C ALA A 389 -11.91 -8.26 25.31
N PRO A 390 -13.17 -8.58 25.68
CA PRO A 390 -14.32 -7.87 25.14
C PRO A 390 -14.22 -6.37 25.46
N SER A 391 -14.55 -5.53 24.48
CA SER A 391 -14.49 -4.08 24.64
C SER A 391 -15.74 -3.38 24.11
N SER A 392 -16.15 -2.32 24.80
CA SER A 392 -17.22 -1.42 24.34
C SER A 392 -16.59 -0.34 23.46
N LEU A 393 -16.34 -0.70 22.19
CA LEU A 393 -15.75 0.23 21.23
C LEU A 393 -16.78 1.19 20.66
N LYS A 394 -16.32 2.40 20.37
CA LYS A 394 -17.02 3.45 19.63
C LYS A 394 -16.48 3.55 18.22
N PRO A 395 -17.25 4.13 17.28
CA PRO A 395 -16.71 4.49 15.98
C PRO A 395 -15.56 5.51 16.11
N GLU A 396 -14.51 5.32 15.35
CA GLU A 396 -13.51 6.37 15.14
C GLU A 396 -14.17 7.59 14.49
N GLN A 397 -13.74 8.78 14.85
CA GLN A 397 -14.27 10.03 14.32
C GLN A 397 -13.16 10.89 13.72
N THR A 398 -13.27 11.21 12.44
CA THR A 398 -12.44 12.22 11.81
C THR A 398 -13.22 13.51 11.59
N LYS A 399 -12.71 14.63 12.14
CA LYS A 399 -13.25 15.98 11.98
C LYS A 399 -12.30 16.77 11.09
N ALA A 400 -12.82 17.29 9.98
CA ALA A 400 -12.05 18.04 8.99
C ALA A 400 -12.58 19.45 8.83
N SER A 401 -11.67 20.42 8.74
CA SER A 401 -11.95 21.79 8.33
C SER A 401 -11.08 22.12 7.13
N GLU A 402 -11.69 22.70 6.11
CA GLU A 402 -11.00 23.10 4.89
C GLU A 402 -11.37 24.51 4.48
N ALA A 403 -10.40 25.24 3.94
CA ALA A 403 -10.62 26.54 3.32
C ALA A 403 -9.74 26.65 2.05
N GLY A 404 -10.26 27.28 1.02
CA GLY A 404 -9.52 27.37 -0.21
C GLY A 404 -10.05 28.44 -1.17
N PHE A 405 -9.29 28.67 -2.22
CA PHE A 405 -9.73 29.48 -3.34
C PHE A 405 -9.36 28.84 -4.67
N ASP A 406 -10.18 29.11 -5.69
CA ASP A 406 -9.89 28.79 -7.08
C ASP A 406 -9.97 30.09 -7.87
N ALA A 407 -8.94 30.39 -8.65
CA ALA A 407 -8.86 31.60 -9.45
C ALA A 407 -8.36 31.30 -10.87
N ARG A 408 -8.88 32.06 -11.84
CA ARG A 408 -8.42 32.05 -13.22
C ARG A 408 -8.16 33.46 -13.69
N PHE A 409 -7.09 33.62 -14.41
CA PHE A 409 -6.63 34.95 -14.89
C PHE A 409 -6.33 34.90 -16.38
N PHE A 410 -6.30 36.08 -17.02
CA PHE A 410 -5.92 36.25 -18.42
C PHE A 410 -6.74 35.38 -19.39
N ASN A 411 -8.08 35.45 -19.29
CA ASN A 411 -9.01 34.62 -20.07
C ASN A 411 -8.69 33.10 -19.90
N ASP A 412 -8.59 32.65 -18.65
CA ASP A 412 -8.34 31.26 -18.24
C ASP A 412 -6.95 30.69 -18.61
N ASN A 413 -6.02 31.55 -19.07
CA ASN A 413 -4.67 31.10 -19.40
C ASN A 413 -3.85 30.74 -18.14
N LEU A 414 -4.07 31.40 -17.01
CA LEU A 414 -3.47 31.08 -15.72
C LEU A 414 -4.55 30.61 -14.77
N THR A 415 -4.35 29.44 -14.19
CA THR A 415 -5.24 28.85 -13.17
C THR A 415 -4.49 28.65 -11.88
N ALA A 416 -5.11 28.93 -10.75
CA ALA A 416 -4.56 28.71 -9.42
C ALA A 416 -5.64 28.12 -8.52
N SER A 417 -5.33 27.04 -7.85
CA SER A 417 -6.16 26.41 -6.81
C SER A 417 -5.34 26.23 -5.55
N PHE A 418 -5.84 26.71 -4.44
CA PHE A 418 -5.22 26.58 -3.13
C PHE A 418 -6.20 25.97 -2.15
N THR A 419 -5.72 25.04 -1.32
CA THR A 419 -6.47 24.45 -0.21
C THR A 419 -5.59 24.41 1.03
N TRP A 420 -6.13 24.87 2.12
CA TRP A 420 -5.65 24.61 3.46
C TRP A 420 -6.61 23.63 4.13
N TYR A 421 -6.08 22.65 4.85
CA TYR A 421 -6.88 21.70 5.61
C TYR A 421 -6.28 21.41 6.99
N LYS A 422 -7.18 21.03 7.89
CA LYS A 422 -6.85 20.48 9.20
C LYS A 422 -7.84 19.36 9.51
N THR A 423 -7.32 18.17 9.77
CA THR A 423 -8.09 17.00 10.18
C THR A 423 -7.61 16.51 11.53
N ASN A 424 -8.53 16.06 12.37
CA ASN A 424 -8.24 15.37 13.61
C ASN A 424 -9.03 14.06 13.62
N THR A 425 -8.34 12.94 13.84
CA THR A 425 -8.98 11.63 14.07
C THR A 425 -8.94 11.32 15.54
N TYR A 426 -10.11 11.12 16.11
CA TYR A 426 -10.37 10.81 17.52
C TYR A 426 -10.87 9.38 17.67
N ASP A 427 -10.77 8.86 18.90
CA ASP A 427 -11.32 7.56 19.30
C ASP A 427 -10.84 6.43 18.40
N GLN A 428 -9.54 6.47 18.03
CA GLN A 428 -8.94 5.40 17.19
C GLN A 428 -8.97 4.07 17.94
N ASP A 429 -9.24 3.00 17.21
CA ASP A 429 -9.14 1.64 17.72
C ASP A 429 -7.68 1.23 17.87
N ILE A 430 -7.21 1.17 19.10
CA ILE A 430 -5.83 0.84 19.44
C ILE A 430 -5.80 -0.48 20.21
N SER A 431 -5.00 -1.43 19.72
CA SER A 431 -4.74 -2.67 20.44
C SER A 431 -3.76 -2.42 21.58
N ILE A 432 -4.11 -2.92 22.75
CA ILE A 432 -3.28 -2.85 23.97
C ILE A 432 -3.05 -4.23 24.54
N VAL A 433 -2.04 -4.36 25.38
CA VAL A 433 -1.81 -5.55 26.23
C VAL A 433 -2.41 -5.26 27.60
N PRO A 434 -3.53 -5.91 27.99
CA PRO A 434 -4.13 -5.72 29.30
C PRO A 434 -3.21 -6.20 30.42
N LEU A 435 -3.50 -5.81 31.66
CA LEU A 435 -2.79 -6.33 32.83
C LEU A 435 -2.87 -7.85 32.87
N SER A 436 -1.76 -8.52 33.14
CA SER A 436 -1.67 -10.00 33.19
C SER A 436 -2.71 -10.64 34.11
N ALA A 437 -3.15 -9.92 35.16
CA ALA A 437 -4.18 -10.38 36.09
C ALA A 437 -5.58 -10.51 35.45
N SER A 438 -5.82 -9.89 34.28
CA SER A 438 -7.08 -10.01 33.54
C SER A 438 -7.27 -11.37 32.87
N GLY A 439 -6.19 -12.10 32.64
CA GLY A 439 -6.19 -13.36 31.90
C GLY A 439 -6.28 -13.20 30.37
N TYR A 440 -6.30 -11.97 29.87
CA TYR A 440 -6.29 -11.67 28.44
C TYR A 440 -4.90 -11.30 27.95
N SER A 441 -4.58 -11.67 26.70
CA SER A 441 -3.30 -11.36 26.04
C SER A 441 -3.36 -10.06 25.22
N SER A 442 -4.56 -9.62 24.83
CA SER A 442 -4.80 -8.40 24.08
C SER A 442 -6.16 -7.79 24.44
N GLY A 443 -6.34 -6.54 24.09
CA GLY A 443 -7.60 -5.82 24.20
C GLY A 443 -7.58 -4.61 23.27
N ASN A 444 -8.76 -4.06 22.96
CA ASN A 444 -8.88 -2.87 22.13
C ASN A 444 -9.53 -1.75 22.93
N VAL A 445 -9.04 -0.55 22.72
CA VAL A 445 -9.56 0.67 23.35
C VAL A 445 -9.69 1.77 22.32
N ASN A 446 -10.72 2.62 22.48
CA ASN A 446 -10.79 3.85 21.70
C ASN A 446 -9.92 4.91 22.35
N ALA A 447 -8.90 5.32 21.65
CA ALA A 447 -7.94 6.29 22.16
C ALA A 447 -7.39 7.17 21.04
N GLY A 448 -6.70 8.22 21.43
CA GLY A 448 -5.92 9.02 20.52
C GLY A 448 -6.64 10.20 19.89
N ASN A 449 -5.78 11.15 19.52
CA ASN A 449 -6.09 12.31 18.69
C ASN A 449 -4.90 12.53 17.76
N ILE A 450 -5.02 12.10 16.51
CA ILE A 450 -4.00 12.30 15.48
C ILE A 450 -4.43 13.42 14.57
N GLN A 451 -3.59 14.44 14.45
CA GLN A 451 -3.84 15.62 13.64
C GLN A 451 -3.02 15.58 12.36
N ASN A 452 -3.67 15.87 11.24
CA ASN A 452 -3.03 16.23 9.97
C ASN A 452 -3.42 17.66 9.61
N ARG A 453 -2.45 18.47 9.23
CA ARG A 453 -2.69 19.81 8.69
C ARG A 453 -1.78 20.07 7.50
N GLY A 454 -2.33 20.70 6.48
CA GLY A 454 -1.54 20.89 5.28
C GLY A 454 -2.06 21.96 4.36
N ILE A 455 -1.30 22.12 3.29
CA ILE A 455 -1.65 22.99 2.18
C ILE A 455 -1.41 22.26 0.87
N GLU A 456 -2.28 22.54 -0.09
CA GLU A 456 -2.16 22.08 -1.47
C GLU A 456 -2.29 23.29 -2.40
N LEU A 457 -1.41 23.36 -3.38
CA LEU A 457 -1.39 24.41 -4.39
C LEU A 457 -1.18 23.81 -5.76
N THR A 458 -2.08 24.12 -6.68
CA THR A 458 -1.93 23.80 -8.10
C THR A 458 -1.94 25.10 -8.91
N VAL A 459 -0.91 25.29 -9.72
CA VAL A 459 -0.82 26.42 -10.66
C VAL A 459 -0.62 25.88 -12.06
N GLY A 460 -1.56 26.17 -12.94
CA GLY A 460 -1.51 25.80 -14.36
C GLY A 460 -1.40 27.06 -15.24
N TYR A 461 -0.56 27.00 -16.27
CA TYR A 461 -0.41 28.12 -17.20
C TYR A 461 -0.31 27.62 -18.65
N ASN A 462 -1.15 28.19 -19.52
CA ASN A 462 -1.07 28.04 -20.98
C ASN A 462 -0.08 29.05 -21.53
N LEU A 463 1.22 28.70 -21.50
CA LEU A 463 2.31 29.58 -21.93
C LEU A 463 2.22 29.93 -23.41
N ILE A 464 1.83 28.96 -24.22
CA ILE A 464 1.58 29.14 -25.66
C ILE A 464 0.25 28.48 -25.97
N ASN A 465 -0.72 29.24 -26.45
CA ASN A 465 -2.05 28.77 -26.81
C ASN A 465 -2.51 29.20 -28.20
N HIS A 466 -1.62 29.75 -29.02
CA HIS A 466 -1.89 30.22 -30.35
C HIS A 466 -0.96 29.58 -31.38
N GLY A 467 -1.50 29.36 -32.61
CA GLY A 467 -0.74 28.78 -33.71
C GLY A 467 -0.58 27.25 -33.62
N PRO A 468 0.40 26.71 -34.34
CA PRO A 468 0.56 25.25 -34.43
C PRO A 468 1.20 24.62 -33.16
N LEU A 469 1.80 25.42 -32.30
CA LEU A 469 2.41 24.98 -31.06
C LEU A 469 1.54 25.42 -29.87
N THR A 470 1.22 24.48 -28.97
CA THR A 470 0.64 24.79 -27.67
C THR A 470 1.56 24.27 -26.57
N TRP A 471 1.68 25.02 -25.49
CA TRP A 471 2.41 24.59 -24.29
C TRP A 471 1.60 24.90 -23.04
N ASN A 472 1.20 23.85 -22.37
CA ASN A 472 0.58 23.91 -21.05
C ASN A 472 1.58 23.39 -20.00
N THR A 473 1.71 24.10 -18.90
CA THR A 473 2.55 23.72 -17.77
C THR A 473 1.74 23.78 -16.48
N THR A 474 1.93 22.78 -15.59
CA THR A 474 1.23 22.72 -14.31
C THR A 474 2.20 22.32 -13.20
N VAL A 475 2.21 23.10 -12.13
CA VAL A 475 2.97 22.83 -10.91
C VAL A 475 2.00 22.48 -9.79
N ASN A 476 2.23 21.35 -9.15
CA ASN A 476 1.50 20.88 -7.96
C ASN A 476 2.46 20.89 -6.77
N TYR A 477 2.05 21.50 -5.68
CA TYR A 477 2.76 21.51 -4.42
C TYR A 477 1.85 20.99 -3.31
N SER A 478 2.34 20.08 -2.48
CA SER A 478 1.61 19.61 -1.31
C SER A 478 2.53 19.50 -0.10
N LYS A 479 2.00 19.86 1.06
CA LYS A 479 2.65 19.71 2.35
C LYS A 479 1.63 19.22 3.37
N ASN A 480 1.95 18.12 4.05
CA ASN A 480 1.22 17.64 5.21
C ASN A 480 2.12 17.63 6.44
N VAL A 481 1.58 18.00 7.58
CA VAL A 481 2.22 17.87 8.90
C VAL A 481 1.32 16.99 9.75
N ASN A 482 1.79 15.79 10.01
CA ASN A 482 1.15 14.86 10.93
C ASN A 482 1.66 15.12 12.34
N LYS A 483 0.80 15.03 13.35
CA LYS A 483 1.16 15.12 14.75
C LYS A 483 0.23 14.29 15.62
N VAL A 484 0.80 13.48 16.48
CA VAL A 484 0.08 12.78 17.55
C VAL A 484 -0.16 13.79 18.69
N ILE A 485 -1.39 14.22 18.86
CA ILE A 485 -1.75 15.20 19.90
C ILE A 485 -1.89 14.49 21.24
N ASP A 486 -2.53 13.34 21.24
CA ASP A 486 -2.72 12.50 22.41
C ASP A 486 -2.89 11.04 21.97
N ILE A 487 -2.55 10.09 22.82
CA ILE A 487 -2.86 8.67 22.62
C ILE A 487 -3.95 8.29 23.62
N ASP A 488 -3.57 8.05 24.85
CA ASP A 488 -4.48 7.86 25.96
C ASP A 488 -3.78 8.24 27.27
N SER A 489 -3.53 9.55 27.40
CA SER A 489 -2.79 10.06 28.57
C SER A 489 -3.57 9.92 29.89
N LYS A 490 -4.89 9.69 29.84
CA LYS A 490 -5.71 9.45 31.03
C LYS A 490 -5.39 8.11 31.67
N ASP A 491 -5.18 7.08 30.83
CA ASP A 491 -4.82 5.74 31.25
C ASP A 491 -3.30 5.49 31.22
N GLY A 492 -2.51 6.56 31.02
CA GLY A 492 -1.05 6.56 31.08
C GLY A 492 -0.37 6.06 29.81
N ILE A 493 -1.12 5.83 28.73
CA ILE A 493 -0.57 5.36 27.45
C ILE A 493 -0.08 6.58 26.67
N ASN A 494 1.23 6.71 26.53
CA ASN A 494 1.88 7.78 25.76
C ASN A 494 2.66 7.28 24.54
N LEU A 495 2.69 5.96 24.34
CA LEU A 495 3.46 5.29 23.31
C LEU A 495 2.75 4.01 22.87
N VAL A 496 2.69 3.78 21.56
CA VAL A 496 2.23 2.51 20.95
C VAL A 496 3.28 2.00 19.99
N ASP A 497 3.67 0.75 20.13
CA ASP A 497 4.56 0.05 19.22
C ASP A 497 3.75 -0.55 18.06
N LEU A 498 4.10 -0.18 16.83
CA LEU A 498 3.45 -0.66 15.60
C LEU A 498 4.13 -1.93 15.03
N THR A 499 5.31 -2.30 15.55
CA THR A 499 6.12 -3.43 15.06
C THR A 499 6.61 -4.32 16.20
N PRO A 500 5.73 -4.71 17.14
CA PRO A 500 6.15 -5.43 18.35
C PRO A 500 6.86 -6.75 17.99
N GLY A 501 7.97 -7.00 18.68
CA GLY A 501 8.78 -8.21 18.49
C GLY A 501 9.77 -8.14 17.31
N ASN A 502 9.91 -7.01 16.64
CA ASN A 502 10.97 -6.79 15.66
C ASN A 502 12.28 -6.43 16.41
N ASN A 503 13.37 -7.16 16.11
CA ASN A 503 14.66 -6.96 16.76
C ASN A 503 15.61 -6.05 15.98
N ASN A 504 15.17 -5.47 14.87
CA ASN A 504 16.03 -4.65 14.00
C ASN A 504 15.69 -3.16 14.07
N TYR A 505 14.42 -2.84 14.15
CA TYR A 505 13.88 -1.49 14.21
C TYR A 505 12.50 -1.53 14.82
N ASP A 506 12.06 -0.43 15.37
CA ASP A 506 10.68 -0.24 15.79
C ASP A 506 10.08 0.98 15.11
N THR A 507 8.76 0.94 14.97
CA THR A 507 7.98 2.10 14.55
C THR A 507 6.99 2.44 15.64
N TYR A 508 7.02 3.69 16.08
CA TYR A 508 6.19 4.12 17.21
C TYR A 508 5.19 5.20 16.83
N VAL A 509 4.10 5.20 17.59
CA VAL A 509 3.19 6.32 17.75
C VAL A 509 3.44 6.89 19.13
N SER A 510 4.06 8.07 19.22
CA SER A 510 4.38 8.72 20.49
C SER A 510 3.67 10.08 20.59
N LYS A 511 3.21 10.44 21.82
CA LYS A 511 2.60 11.73 22.07
C LYS A 511 3.58 12.87 21.75
N GLY A 512 3.17 13.78 20.89
CA GLY A 512 3.99 14.92 20.43
C GLY A 512 4.82 14.63 19.17
N GLY A 513 5.06 13.37 18.84
CA GLY A 513 5.74 12.88 17.61
C GLY A 513 4.82 12.80 16.39
N GLN A 514 5.29 12.12 15.37
CA GLN A 514 4.50 11.79 14.18
C GLN A 514 4.06 10.32 14.23
N TYR A 515 3.06 9.98 13.48
CA TYR A 515 2.63 8.59 13.35
C TYR A 515 3.68 7.79 12.57
N GLY A 516 4.22 6.72 13.19
CA GLY A 516 5.21 5.86 12.56
C GLY A 516 6.63 6.45 12.53
N ASP A 517 7.04 7.15 13.60
CA ASP A 517 8.43 7.53 13.80
C ASP A 517 9.31 6.30 13.88
N LEU A 518 10.47 6.34 13.19
CA LEU A 518 11.41 5.22 13.05
C LEU A 518 12.42 5.27 14.21
N TYR A 519 12.51 4.16 14.92
CA TYR A 519 13.46 3.97 16.02
C TYR A 519 14.40 2.81 15.67
N VAL A 520 15.69 3.03 15.85
CA VAL A 520 16.73 2.06 15.56
C VAL A 520 17.85 2.11 16.59
N GLN A 521 18.62 1.04 16.67
CA GLN A 521 19.86 1.05 17.45
C GLN A 521 20.88 2.00 16.83
N THR A 522 21.55 2.80 17.65
CA THR A 522 22.58 3.75 17.26
C THR A 522 23.90 3.42 17.97
N LEU A 523 24.99 3.98 17.49
CA LEU A 523 26.29 3.89 18.19
C LEU A 523 26.35 4.94 19.31
N GLU A 524 27.00 4.56 20.41
CA GLU A 524 27.28 5.48 21.51
C GLU A 524 28.28 6.56 21.09
N LYS A 525 28.03 7.78 21.57
CA LYS A 525 28.88 8.93 21.33
C LYS A 525 29.17 9.65 22.64
N ASP A 526 30.39 10.15 22.78
CA ASP A 526 30.75 11.02 23.90
C ASP A 526 30.19 12.45 23.75
N ALA A 527 30.47 13.29 24.72
CA ALA A 527 30.06 14.70 24.73
C ALA A 527 30.66 15.56 23.60
N GLN A 528 31.72 15.09 22.96
CA GLN A 528 32.38 15.71 21.80
C GLN A 528 31.89 15.15 20.46
N GLY A 529 30.96 14.17 20.50
CA GLY A 529 30.42 13.52 19.31
C GLY A 529 31.31 12.43 18.72
N ARG A 530 32.36 11.99 19.43
CA ARG A 530 33.24 10.88 19.05
C ARG A 530 32.51 9.56 19.34
N LEU A 531 32.71 8.56 18.47
CA LEU A 531 32.22 7.21 18.72
C LEU A 531 32.95 6.58 19.90
N VAL A 532 32.22 6.03 20.85
CA VAL A 532 32.81 5.27 21.95
C VAL A 532 33.25 3.90 21.44
N LEU A 533 34.50 3.54 21.71
CA LEU A 533 35.12 2.31 21.23
C LEU A 533 35.67 1.50 22.38
N THR A 534 35.48 0.18 22.31
CA THR A 534 36.08 -0.79 23.24
C THR A 534 37.28 -1.44 22.58
N PRO A 535 38.49 -1.44 23.19
CA PRO A 535 39.64 -2.17 22.68
C PRO A 535 39.45 -3.68 22.89
N ASP A 536 39.87 -4.51 21.91
CA ASP A 536 39.83 -5.97 21.96
C ASP A 536 41.01 -6.63 22.66
N GLY A 537 41.95 -5.82 23.17
CA GLY A 537 43.21 -6.29 23.78
C GLY A 537 44.30 -6.68 22.78
N ASN A 538 44.05 -6.74 21.48
CA ASN A 538 44.97 -7.08 20.41
C ASN A 538 45.31 -5.89 19.53
N GLY A 539 44.93 -4.67 19.94
CA GLY A 539 45.16 -3.44 19.20
C GLY A 539 44.05 -3.07 18.23
N ASN A 540 42.95 -3.82 18.18
CA ASN A 540 41.76 -3.45 17.41
C ASN A 540 40.69 -2.89 18.32
N TYR A 541 39.66 -2.33 17.70
CA TYR A 541 38.50 -1.72 18.36
C TYR A 541 37.19 -2.28 17.86
N PHE A 542 36.16 -2.25 18.74
CA PHE A 542 34.75 -2.43 18.39
C PHE A 542 33.97 -1.19 18.81
N PRO A 543 33.01 -0.75 18.03
CA PRO A 543 32.08 0.30 18.46
C PRO A 543 31.25 -0.16 19.67
N VAL A 544 30.79 0.80 20.46
CA VAL A 544 29.82 0.56 21.54
C VAL A 544 28.44 0.93 21.05
N GLN A 545 27.48 0.07 21.37
CA GLN A 545 26.08 0.34 21.09
C GLN A 545 25.53 1.34 22.09
N GLY A 546 24.78 2.32 21.62
CA GLY A 546 24.16 3.33 22.48
C GLY A 546 22.97 2.72 23.26
N ASN A 547 22.71 3.29 24.43
CA ASN A 547 21.58 2.86 25.27
C ASN A 547 20.21 3.25 24.71
N GLY A 548 20.17 4.14 23.71
CA GLY A 548 18.95 4.63 23.10
C GLY A 548 18.04 5.41 24.05
N GLU A 549 16.96 5.95 23.52
CA GLU A 549 15.94 6.70 24.28
C GLU A 549 14.84 5.77 24.78
N LEU A 550 14.61 4.67 24.04
CA LEU A 550 13.52 3.73 24.30
C LEU A 550 13.95 2.30 23.95
N ASN A 551 13.99 1.41 24.95
CA ASN A 551 14.34 -0.02 24.78
C ASN A 551 15.66 -0.27 24.00
N GLY A 552 16.64 0.63 24.10
CA GLY A 552 17.89 0.55 23.34
C GLY A 552 17.87 1.18 21.94
N TYR A 553 16.75 1.77 21.55
CA TYR A 553 16.55 2.42 20.25
C TYR A 553 16.46 3.95 20.38
N SER A 554 16.90 4.66 19.36
CA SER A 554 16.81 6.13 19.26
C SER A 554 15.93 6.51 18.07
N ASP A 555 15.19 7.62 18.20
CA ASP A 555 14.45 8.23 17.11
C ASP A 555 15.41 8.69 16.00
N VAL A 556 15.16 8.25 14.78
CA VAL A 556 15.94 8.64 13.58
C VAL A 556 15.09 9.38 12.55
N GLY A 557 13.85 9.69 12.89
CA GLY A 557 12.92 10.46 12.08
C GLY A 557 11.78 9.65 11.48
N ASN A 558 11.12 10.23 10.51
CA ASN A 558 9.89 9.72 9.92
C ASN A 558 10.01 9.62 8.39
N PRO A 559 9.44 8.59 7.73
CA PRO A 559 9.51 8.44 6.27
C PRO A 559 8.68 9.46 5.49
N ALA A 560 7.74 10.14 6.13
CA ALA A 560 6.87 11.11 5.47
C ALA A 560 7.66 12.32 4.93
N PRO A 561 7.41 12.75 3.69
CA PRO A 561 8.07 13.90 3.12
C PRO A 561 7.61 15.20 3.79
N LYS A 562 8.51 16.16 3.92
CA LYS A 562 8.19 17.51 4.38
C LYS A 562 7.31 18.27 3.39
N PHE A 563 7.48 18.01 2.09
CA PHE A 563 6.62 18.48 1.02
C PHE A 563 6.88 17.68 -0.26
N GLN A 564 5.96 17.76 -1.20
CA GLN A 564 6.07 17.15 -2.54
C GLN A 564 5.86 18.22 -3.61
N LEU A 565 6.52 18.04 -4.75
CA LEU A 565 6.44 18.92 -5.91
C LEU A 565 6.31 18.08 -7.19
N GLY A 566 5.27 18.36 -7.97
CA GLY A 566 5.08 17.81 -9.30
C GLY A 566 5.11 18.92 -10.35
N TRP A 567 5.86 18.75 -11.43
CA TRP A 567 5.88 19.67 -12.54
C TRP A 567 5.58 18.93 -13.84
N ASN A 568 4.36 19.13 -14.32
CA ASN A 568 3.85 18.52 -15.55
C ASN A 568 3.92 19.49 -16.70
N ASN A 569 4.36 19.03 -17.88
CA ASN A 569 4.45 19.81 -19.11
C ASN A 569 3.83 19.03 -20.25
N SER A 570 2.99 19.72 -21.03
CA SER A 570 2.33 19.19 -22.22
C SER A 570 2.56 20.13 -23.40
N PHE A 571 3.17 19.60 -24.43
CA PHE A 571 3.41 20.30 -25.69
C PHE A 571 2.61 19.62 -26.81
N THR A 572 1.93 20.40 -27.62
CA THR A 572 1.33 19.90 -28.86
C THR A 572 1.85 20.75 -29.99
N TYR A 573 2.40 20.09 -31.01
CA TYR A 573 2.81 20.76 -32.27
C TYR A 573 2.19 20.01 -33.43
N LYS A 574 1.17 20.62 -34.06
CA LYS A 574 0.35 19.96 -35.08
C LYS A 574 -0.16 18.60 -34.58
N ASN A 575 0.30 17.53 -35.17
CA ASN A 575 -0.08 16.14 -34.81
C ASN A 575 0.80 15.49 -33.74
N PHE A 576 1.91 16.12 -33.34
CA PHE A 576 2.79 15.65 -32.30
C PHE A 576 2.32 16.12 -30.93
N ASN A 577 2.43 15.27 -29.92
CA ASN A 577 2.26 15.64 -28.53
C ASN A 577 3.40 15.06 -27.69
N LEU A 578 3.96 15.88 -26.82
CA LEU A 578 5.00 15.52 -25.86
C LEU A 578 4.51 15.90 -24.47
N ASN A 579 4.46 14.93 -23.58
CA ASN A 579 4.16 15.15 -22.17
C ASN A 579 5.31 14.64 -21.32
N PHE A 580 5.65 15.35 -20.24
CA PHE A 580 6.55 14.81 -19.24
C PHE A 580 6.23 15.34 -17.84
N LEU A 581 6.53 14.53 -16.84
CA LEU A 581 6.34 14.82 -15.43
C LEU A 581 7.69 14.71 -14.71
N LEU A 582 8.12 15.82 -14.10
CA LEU A 582 9.16 15.87 -13.10
C LEU A 582 8.50 15.79 -11.73
N ASP A 583 8.93 14.87 -10.89
CA ASP A 583 8.40 14.75 -9.54
C ASP A 583 9.53 14.77 -8.51
N GLY A 584 9.25 15.35 -7.35
CA GLY A 584 10.17 15.42 -6.24
C GLY A 584 9.44 15.24 -4.90
N LYS A 585 10.01 14.39 -4.05
CA LYS A 585 9.69 14.29 -2.62
C LYS A 585 10.88 14.84 -1.85
N PHE A 586 10.62 15.70 -0.88
CA PHE A 586 11.66 16.40 -0.14
C PHE A 586 11.53 16.14 1.35
N GLY A 587 12.61 15.73 1.98
CA GLY A 587 12.65 15.34 3.40
C GLY A 587 12.20 13.90 3.62
N GLY A 588 12.04 13.56 4.88
CA GLY A 588 11.82 12.18 5.35
C GLY A 588 13.12 11.39 5.48
N GLN A 589 13.04 10.30 6.25
CA GLN A 589 14.14 9.37 6.49
C GLN A 589 13.69 7.96 6.12
N VAL A 590 14.62 7.16 5.59
CA VAL A 590 14.42 5.74 5.28
C VAL A 590 15.60 4.94 5.81
N ILE A 591 15.35 3.71 6.22
CA ILE A 591 16.37 2.79 6.72
C ILE A 591 16.54 1.62 5.76
N SER A 592 17.75 1.07 5.66
CA SER A 592 18.03 -0.10 4.83
C SER A 592 18.63 -1.24 5.65
N VAL A 593 17.79 -2.21 5.96
CA VAL A 593 18.23 -3.49 6.52
C VAL A 593 19.08 -4.24 5.50
N MET A 594 18.71 -4.17 4.21
CA MET A 594 19.47 -4.79 3.12
C MET A 594 20.91 -4.30 3.08
N GLN A 595 21.17 -2.98 3.18
CA GLN A 595 22.54 -2.44 3.16
C GLN A 595 23.34 -2.95 4.36
N GLY A 596 22.73 -3.01 5.56
CA GLY A 596 23.37 -3.57 6.76
C GLY A 596 23.81 -5.02 6.56
N MET A 597 22.96 -5.83 5.94
CA MET A 597 23.29 -7.21 5.60
C MET A 597 24.39 -7.33 4.55
N LEU A 598 24.37 -6.51 3.49
CA LEU A 598 25.40 -6.51 2.45
C LEU A 598 26.78 -6.10 3.00
N ASP A 599 26.81 -5.19 3.95
CA ASP A 599 28.03 -4.75 4.62
C ASP A 599 28.58 -5.84 5.53
N TYR A 600 27.71 -6.51 6.30
CA TYR A 600 28.06 -7.64 7.17
C TYR A 600 28.72 -8.79 6.38
N TYR A 601 28.11 -9.19 5.26
CA TYR A 601 28.67 -10.22 4.38
C TYR A 601 29.84 -9.74 3.53
N GLY A 602 30.24 -8.47 3.65
CA GLY A 602 31.38 -7.90 2.93
C GLY A 602 31.22 -7.82 1.41
N VAL A 603 29.98 -7.91 0.89
CA VAL A 603 29.66 -7.91 -0.55
C VAL A 603 29.29 -6.53 -1.09
N SER A 604 29.12 -5.54 -0.25
CA SER A 604 28.86 -4.17 -0.65
C SER A 604 30.11 -3.50 -1.23
N LYS A 605 29.90 -2.46 -2.06
CA LYS A 605 31.01 -1.68 -2.61
C LYS A 605 31.80 -0.98 -1.49
N VAL A 606 31.11 -0.48 -0.47
CA VAL A 606 31.72 0.30 0.62
C VAL A 606 32.62 -0.58 1.48
N SER A 607 32.13 -1.77 1.88
CA SER A 607 32.91 -2.73 2.64
C SER A 607 34.12 -3.26 1.85
N GLY A 608 33.98 -3.46 0.52
CA GLY A 608 35.07 -3.82 -0.37
C GLY A 608 36.17 -2.75 -0.39
N GLN A 609 35.80 -1.49 -0.60
CA GLN A 609 36.73 -0.37 -0.62
C GLN A 609 37.47 -0.19 0.72
N ALA A 610 36.78 -0.41 1.84
CA ALA A 610 37.39 -0.35 3.15
C ALA A 610 38.46 -1.45 3.35
N ARG A 611 38.14 -2.69 2.91
CA ARG A 611 39.12 -3.80 2.93
C ARG A 611 40.36 -3.51 2.06
N ASP A 612 40.16 -2.95 0.86
CA ASP A 612 41.26 -2.58 -0.03
C ASP A 612 42.14 -1.49 0.60
N LYS A 613 41.52 -0.58 1.36
CA LYS A 613 42.22 0.48 2.10
C LYS A 613 42.90 -0.02 3.38
N GLY A 614 42.39 -1.11 3.96
CA GLY A 614 42.85 -1.72 5.21
C GLY A 614 42.22 -1.16 6.48
N TYR A 615 41.42 -0.09 6.39
CA TYR A 615 40.72 0.51 7.53
C TYR A 615 39.46 1.28 7.13
N VAL A 616 38.58 1.49 8.11
CA VAL A 616 37.48 2.44 8.05
C VAL A 616 37.87 3.69 8.82
N SER A 617 37.78 4.86 8.18
CA SER A 617 38.01 6.13 8.87
C SER A 617 36.84 6.47 9.78
N ILE A 618 37.12 6.75 11.04
CA ILE A 618 36.16 7.10 12.07
C ILE A 618 36.62 8.31 12.87
N PHE A 619 35.72 8.90 13.66
CA PHE A 619 36.08 9.84 14.71
C PHE A 619 35.64 9.21 16.03
N GLY A 620 36.56 8.55 16.72
CA GLY A 620 36.26 7.73 17.89
C GLY A 620 37.14 8.07 19.09
N GLU A 621 36.76 7.52 20.23
CA GLU A 621 37.48 7.56 21.50
C GLU A 621 37.59 6.14 22.08
N ASP A 622 38.81 5.77 22.45
CA ASP A 622 39.05 4.58 23.29
C ASP A 622 38.48 4.86 24.69
N GLN A 623 37.41 4.13 25.06
CA GLN A 623 36.74 4.34 26.35
C GLN A 623 37.59 4.07 27.57
N THR A 624 38.72 3.33 27.42
CA THR A 624 39.64 2.97 28.52
C THR A 624 40.69 4.06 28.73
N THR A 625 41.19 4.65 27.64
CA THR A 625 42.34 5.58 27.68
C THR A 625 41.95 7.03 27.38
N GLY A 626 40.75 7.31 26.86
CA GLY A 626 40.30 8.61 26.42
C GLY A 626 41.00 9.13 25.14
N LYS A 627 41.84 8.31 24.50
CA LYS A 627 42.57 8.69 23.30
C LYS A 627 41.64 8.69 22.08
N THR A 628 41.91 9.66 21.18
CA THR A 628 41.21 9.69 19.88
C THR A 628 41.67 8.55 18.99
N VAL A 629 40.72 7.85 18.38
CA VAL A 629 40.91 6.78 17.40
C VAL A 629 40.36 7.25 16.07
N THR A 630 41.16 7.17 15.00
CA THR A 630 40.80 7.67 13.66
C THR A 630 40.51 6.55 12.65
N GLU A 631 40.86 5.31 13.01
CA GLU A 631 40.78 4.15 12.12
C GLU A 631 40.32 2.93 12.90
N ILE A 632 39.53 2.08 12.24
CA ILE A 632 39.04 0.80 12.78
C ILE A 632 39.18 -0.27 11.71
N ASP A 633 39.41 -1.52 12.13
CA ASP A 633 39.46 -2.67 11.23
C ASP A 633 38.13 -2.82 10.47
N PRO A 634 38.12 -3.01 9.14
CA PRO A 634 36.91 -3.11 8.35
C PRO A 634 36.01 -4.28 8.74
N LYS A 635 36.59 -5.43 9.12
CA LYS A 635 35.81 -6.58 9.55
C LYS A 635 35.11 -6.26 10.87
N ASN A 636 35.82 -5.76 11.87
CA ASN A 636 35.24 -5.40 13.15
C ASN A 636 34.15 -4.36 13.02
N TRP A 637 34.35 -3.36 12.15
CA TRP A 637 33.35 -2.33 11.88
C TRP A 637 32.08 -2.94 11.27
N TYR A 638 32.19 -3.58 10.09
CA TYR A 638 31.01 -3.99 9.34
C TYR A 638 30.30 -5.19 9.94
N THR A 639 30.98 -6.07 10.67
CA THR A 639 30.31 -7.16 11.40
C THR A 639 29.58 -6.67 12.65
N PHE A 640 30.01 -5.54 13.22
CA PHE A 640 29.35 -4.93 14.36
C PHE A 640 28.10 -4.13 13.94
N ILE A 641 28.26 -3.23 12.95
CA ILE A 641 27.16 -2.35 12.55
C ILE A 641 26.14 -3.03 11.64
N GLY A 642 26.49 -4.13 10.96
CA GLY A 642 25.68 -4.85 10.01
C GLY A 642 25.08 -6.14 10.56
N GLY A 643 24.47 -6.95 9.67
CA GLY A 643 23.86 -8.22 10.00
C GLY A 643 22.39 -8.13 10.41
N ARG A 644 21.87 -9.22 10.99
CA ARG A 644 20.46 -9.31 11.41
C ARG A 644 20.13 -8.34 12.54
N ASN A 645 21.06 -8.16 13.48
CA ASN A 645 20.89 -7.24 14.60
C ASN A 645 21.74 -5.97 14.35
N ALA A 646 21.59 -5.39 13.16
CA ALA A 646 22.37 -4.27 12.72
C ALA A 646 22.15 -3.02 13.58
N THR A 647 23.22 -2.23 13.79
CA THR A 647 23.08 -0.87 14.29
C THR A 647 22.56 0.04 13.16
N LEU A 648 21.25 -0.06 12.89
CA LEU A 648 20.60 0.54 11.72
C LEU A 648 20.69 2.07 11.67
N GLY A 649 21.06 2.72 12.77
CA GLY A 649 21.41 4.15 12.78
C GLY A 649 22.52 4.54 11.79
N GLN A 650 23.37 3.58 11.39
CA GLN A 650 24.37 3.76 10.35
C GLN A 650 23.81 3.64 8.91
N TYR A 651 22.58 3.18 8.78
CA TYR A 651 21.90 2.90 7.50
C TYR A 651 20.64 3.74 7.32
N VAL A 652 20.62 4.91 7.96
CA VAL A 652 19.56 5.92 7.79
C VAL A 652 19.92 6.84 6.62
N TYR A 653 19.01 6.98 5.69
CA TYR A 653 19.17 7.78 4.49
C TYR A 653 18.07 8.81 4.33
N SER A 654 18.38 9.95 3.70
CA SER A 654 17.34 10.90 3.29
C SER A 654 16.41 10.29 2.24
N ALA A 655 15.11 10.40 2.46
CA ALA A 655 14.08 9.98 1.51
C ALA A 655 13.90 10.99 0.35
N THR A 656 14.67 12.07 0.29
CA THR A 656 14.60 13.05 -0.78
C THR A 656 14.95 12.42 -2.13
N VAL A 657 14.05 12.57 -3.10
CA VAL A 657 14.21 12.09 -4.47
C VAL A 657 13.62 13.09 -5.46
N VAL A 658 14.34 13.35 -6.57
CA VAL A 658 13.86 14.16 -7.69
C VAL A 658 14.13 13.38 -8.98
N ARG A 659 13.09 13.20 -9.82
CA ARG A 659 13.21 12.36 -11.01
C ARG A 659 12.33 12.81 -12.17
N LEU A 660 12.70 12.38 -13.37
CA LEU A 660 11.81 12.32 -14.52
C LEU A 660 10.96 11.05 -14.38
N ARG A 661 9.75 11.25 -13.84
CA ARG A 661 8.81 10.17 -13.54
C ARG A 661 8.28 9.51 -14.79
N GLU A 662 7.88 10.35 -15.75
CA GLU A 662 7.18 9.93 -16.95
C GLU A 662 7.50 10.87 -18.10
N ALA A 663 7.63 10.31 -19.31
CA ALA A 663 7.67 11.04 -20.55
C ALA A 663 6.91 10.25 -21.63
N ALA A 664 6.14 10.94 -22.46
CA ALA A 664 5.39 10.34 -23.56
C ALA A 664 5.44 11.24 -24.80
N LEU A 665 5.83 10.65 -25.92
CA LEU A 665 5.81 11.28 -27.24
C LEU A 665 4.80 10.58 -28.13
N GLY A 666 3.79 11.29 -28.60
CA GLY A 666 2.73 10.75 -29.44
C GLY A 666 2.63 11.45 -30.79
N TYR A 667 2.16 10.70 -31.78
CA TYR A 667 1.75 11.24 -33.08
C TYR A 667 0.35 10.76 -33.42
N ASN A 668 -0.50 11.65 -33.91
CA ASN A 668 -1.89 11.37 -34.26
C ASN A 668 -2.12 11.57 -35.75
N TRP A 669 -2.40 10.47 -36.48
CA TRP A 669 -2.81 10.52 -37.88
C TRP A 669 -4.34 10.55 -37.97
N VAL A 670 -4.90 11.58 -38.57
CA VAL A 670 -6.30 11.58 -38.96
C VAL A 670 -6.39 10.98 -40.36
N VAL A 671 -7.10 9.87 -40.51
CA VAL A 671 -7.24 9.14 -41.76
C VAL A 671 -8.57 9.54 -42.40
N LYS A 672 -8.55 10.01 -43.64
CA LYS A 672 -9.77 10.38 -44.40
C LYS A 672 -10.12 9.25 -45.37
N GLY A 673 -11.41 8.99 -45.54
CA GLY A 673 -11.90 8.04 -46.53
C GLY A 673 -11.62 6.56 -46.22
N SER A 674 -11.41 6.21 -44.97
CA SER A 674 -11.16 4.86 -44.47
C SER A 674 -12.10 4.52 -43.32
N ALA A 675 -12.31 3.23 -43.04
CA ALA A 675 -13.01 2.76 -41.87
C ALA A 675 -12.28 3.20 -40.57
N VAL A 676 -10.95 3.29 -40.60
CA VAL A 676 -10.14 3.85 -39.50
C VAL A 676 -10.15 5.35 -39.58
N LYS A 677 -10.70 6.03 -38.59
CA LYS A 677 -10.78 7.50 -38.49
C LYS A 677 -9.49 8.15 -37.99
N SER A 678 -8.83 7.50 -37.06
CA SER A 678 -7.53 7.98 -36.57
C SER A 678 -6.63 6.85 -36.09
N VAL A 679 -5.32 7.09 -36.22
CA VAL A 679 -4.26 6.21 -35.72
C VAL A 679 -3.38 7.04 -34.79
N ARG A 680 -3.26 6.67 -33.53
CA ARG A 680 -2.35 7.31 -32.58
C ARG A 680 -1.28 6.35 -32.14
N LEU A 681 -0.03 6.70 -32.42
CA LEU A 681 1.16 5.98 -31.94
C LEU A 681 1.80 6.83 -30.84
N SER A 682 2.10 6.20 -29.69
CA SER A 682 2.78 6.87 -28.59
C SER A 682 3.93 6.02 -28.08
N LEU A 683 5.07 6.67 -27.83
CA LEU A 683 6.22 6.13 -27.12
C LEU A 683 6.14 6.63 -25.69
N THR A 684 6.28 5.76 -24.71
CA THR A 684 6.20 6.10 -23.29
C THR A 684 7.42 5.63 -22.55
N GLY A 685 7.82 6.35 -21.52
CA GLY A 685 8.89 5.95 -20.63
C GLY A 685 8.56 6.34 -19.19
N ARG A 686 8.91 5.48 -18.23
CA ARG A 686 8.71 5.73 -16.79
C ARG A 686 9.99 5.47 -16.01
N ASN A 687 10.17 6.23 -14.89
CA ASN A 687 11.33 6.19 -14.02
C ASN A 687 12.66 6.35 -14.77
N LEU A 688 12.70 7.32 -15.70
CA LEU A 688 13.77 7.41 -16.69
C LEU A 688 15.08 7.92 -16.11
N ILE A 689 15.03 8.98 -15.31
CA ILE A 689 16.22 9.68 -14.79
C ILE A 689 15.97 10.09 -13.35
N TYR A 690 16.94 9.80 -12.47
CA TYR A 690 17.02 10.39 -11.14
C TYR A 690 17.97 11.58 -11.20
N PHE A 691 17.46 12.77 -10.92
CA PHE A 691 18.28 14.00 -10.82
C PHE A 691 18.93 14.12 -9.44
N TYR A 692 18.24 13.62 -8.41
CA TYR A 692 18.74 13.62 -7.05
C TYR A 692 18.21 12.42 -6.26
N ARG A 693 19.11 11.76 -5.56
CA ARG A 693 18.82 10.66 -4.63
C ARG A 693 20.06 10.40 -3.77
N LYS A 694 19.93 10.36 -2.44
CA LYS A 694 21.01 9.98 -1.53
C LYS A 694 20.97 8.51 -1.12
N ALA A 695 19.78 7.94 -0.95
CA ALA A 695 19.65 6.53 -0.65
C ALA A 695 20.22 5.66 -1.77
N PRO A 696 20.90 4.54 -1.48
CA PRO A 696 21.42 3.62 -2.50
C PRO A 696 20.32 2.90 -3.28
N PHE A 697 19.09 2.95 -2.80
CA PHE A 697 17.86 2.41 -3.39
C PHE A 697 16.84 3.54 -3.67
N ASP A 698 15.74 3.24 -4.34
CA ASP A 698 14.64 4.21 -4.47
C ASP A 698 13.92 4.35 -3.12
N PRO A 699 13.92 5.53 -2.50
CA PRO A 699 13.29 5.72 -1.18
C PRO A 699 11.75 5.60 -1.19
N GLU A 700 11.12 5.46 -2.35
CA GLU A 700 9.70 5.09 -2.46
C GLU A 700 9.45 3.58 -2.37
N LEU A 701 10.50 2.76 -2.45
CA LEU A 701 10.40 1.33 -2.21
C LEU A 701 10.20 1.11 -0.71
N THR A 702 9.03 0.65 -0.35
CA THR A 702 8.69 0.26 1.02
C THR A 702 8.28 -1.19 1.07
N SER A 703 8.52 -1.85 2.19
CA SER A 703 8.08 -3.24 2.39
C SER A 703 6.56 -3.37 2.48
N SER A 704 5.89 -2.27 2.80
CA SER A 704 4.42 -2.20 2.89
C SER A 704 3.95 -0.76 2.65
N THR A 705 2.70 -0.62 2.25
CA THR A 705 1.98 0.65 2.23
C THR A 705 1.37 1.00 3.59
N SER A 706 1.43 0.08 4.57
CA SER A 706 1.02 0.35 5.94
C SER A 706 1.97 1.33 6.62
N ASN A 707 1.47 2.08 7.57
CA ASN A 707 2.28 3.05 8.31
C ASN A 707 3.33 2.40 9.22
N SER A 708 3.19 1.11 9.53
CA SER A 708 4.13 0.35 10.38
C SER A 708 5.41 -0.08 9.67
N LEU A 709 5.40 -0.21 8.33
CA LEU A 709 6.53 -0.66 7.53
C LEU A 709 6.96 0.36 6.47
N GLY A 710 6.44 1.58 6.54
CA GLY A 710 6.84 2.68 5.66
C GLY A 710 8.31 3.07 5.89
N GLY A 711 9.04 3.30 4.79
CA GLY A 711 10.42 3.78 4.86
C GLY A 711 11.48 2.73 5.23
N VAL A 712 11.14 1.44 5.22
CA VAL A 712 12.05 0.34 5.51
C VAL A 712 12.35 -0.45 4.24
N ASP A 713 13.62 -0.61 3.90
CA ASP A 713 14.11 -1.42 2.79
C ASP A 713 14.63 -2.77 3.31
N VAL A 714 13.93 -3.86 2.93
CA VAL A 714 14.27 -5.25 3.29
C VAL A 714 14.26 -6.11 2.02
N PHE A 715 15.30 -6.02 1.22
CA PHE A 715 15.43 -6.75 -0.05
C PHE A 715 14.26 -6.54 -1.01
N ASN A 716 13.82 -5.29 -1.13
CA ASN A 716 12.80 -4.90 -2.09
C ASN A 716 13.33 -4.99 -3.52
N GLN A 717 12.43 -5.29 -4.48
CA GLN A 717 12.79 -5.28 -5.89
C GLN A 717 13.28 -3.90 -6.33
N PRO A 718 14.39 -3.80 -7.08
CA PRO A 718 14.82 -2.54 -7.67
C PRO A 718 13.76 -1.98 -8.64
N VAL A 719 13.55 -0.67 -8.59
CA VAL A 719 12.68 0.01 -9.56
C VAL A 719 13.21 -0.14 -10.97
N ALA A 720 12.38 -0.64 -11.87
CA ALA A 720 12.70 -0.78 -13.28
C ALA A 720 12.42 0.52 -14.05
N ARG A 721 13.25 0.80 -15.06
CA ARG A 721 12.91 1.72 -16.13
C ARG A 721 11.99 1.01 -17.11
N ASN A 722 10.86 1.65 -17.44
CA ASN A 722 9.90 1.08 -18.36
C ASN A 722 9.85 1.90 -19.64
N PHE A 723 9.87 1.21 -20.78
CA PHE A 723 9.64 1.81 -22.08
C PHE A 723 8.47 1.10 -22.75
N GLY A 724 7.57 1.84 -23.36
CA GLY A 724 6.37 1.29 -23.97
C GLY A 724 6.05 1.92 -25.32
N VAL A 725 5.33 1.16 -26.11
CA VAL A 725 4.72 1.60 -27.35
C VAL A 725 3.22 1.38 -27.24
N LYS A 726 2.43 2.41 -27.51
CA LYS A 726 0.96 2.32 -27.49
C LYS A 726 0.41 2.71 -28.85
N LEU A 727 -0.37 1.81 -29.44
CA LEU A 727 -1.10 2.03 -30.68
C LEU A 727 -2.61 2.09 -30.36
N ASN A 728 -3.27 3.19 -30.72
CA ASN A 728 -4.72 3.31 -30.64
C ASN A 728 -5.28 3.50 -32.07
N LEU A 729 -6.30 2.73 -32.39
CA LEU A 729 -7.06 2.82 -33.61
C LEU A 729 -8.50 3.25 -33.25
N LEU A 730 -9.03 4.24 -33.94
CA LEU A 730 -10.43 4.66 -33.83
C LEU A 730 -11.11 4.41 -35.17
N PHE A 731 -12.20 3.68 -35.14
CA PHE A 731 -13.00 3.32 -36.31
C PHE A 731 -14.27 4.15 -36.44
#